data_984011c0c320293869518c31ff11cfae
#
_entry.id   984011c0c320293869518c31ff11cfae
#
_cell.length_a   1.000
_cell.length_b   1.000
_cell.length_c   1.000
_cell.angle_alpha   90.00
_cell.angle_beta   90.00
_cell.angle_gamma   90.00
#
_symmetry.space_group_name_H-M   'P 1'
#
loop_
_entity.id
_entity.type
_entity.pdbx_description
1 polymer ?
#
loop_
_entity_poly.entity_id
_entity_poly.type
_entity_poly.pdbx_seq_one_letter_code
_entity_poly.pdbx_strand_id
1 'polypeptide(L)'
;MIKIRPLTSALALALYGTGTLAQSAVLEEVIVTAQKRVQNLQDVPISIAAVSGEKIDDIGITGLEELTQYIPNVTINNGAGTPNLFIRGVGSGTNAGFEQSVGMYIDGVYAGRGLLASVPTTMDLERVEILKGPQGILFGKNTVAGAVNITTAKPTDEFEGMVEALYEPDHGEQQYNLVLSGPLTDSLSGRLAVRYDEMEGWWKNTITGAEGPNQQNLYARGSVLWRASDTLEIHAKYEYGDFDRGSRPTVVYQSDFEGQQNAFGSVPFPVVSDRDDGAGDVDGTSDNRTDVLAVTVDWELDFATLTSISSYSAYDYESAGNTDMAAVAALHRTKFEDYEQFSQEIRFVSPGGETIDWIAGAYYQQSEVNISQRVDAIDFALSGPLSVAGALYADEPGVPSTFDQESKSWAIFGQGTWNATETLRLSLGLRYNKETKDLDKERYADGLQIRLGNNTFLANPLNGQLIADVRQHSFTDLSRDEDKWTFSGSVQWDATDDAMLYASISTGFKGGGYDEAYSGAGYEIRLANLSGELTGESVPGNDPSVLEYEPEEVLAYEIGAKMGLLDGAAELNIALFRMEYENLQTSSLVGDVFRVGNAGESISQGVEVDGRWRVTERFTLSAAAAYLDAYYEDFTGATCTIPQTTDPDNNPGCLREDGSNITGRESGGQDLTDETLLFAPEWSATLSARYAMPLSENLLLAGNLDINYEDEFYSALDLDPNTNHDAATIINARIALSNMDRNWSVALIGKNLTDEKTYVWKNDVPITNSNSYFGLPQRPRSIAVQARYRF
;
A
#
# COMPACT_ATOMS: atom_id res chain seq x y z
N MET A 1 -23.75 -22.49 -17.22
CA MET A 1 -23.26 -23.69 -17.91
C MET A 1 -22.18 -23.28 -18.88
N ILE A 2 -20.97 -23.11 -18.39
CA ILE A 2 -19.81 -22.68 -19.19
C ILE A 2 -19.21 -23.96 -19.80
N LYS A 3 -19.13 -23.98 -21.13
CA LYS A 3 -18.51 -25.07 -21.88
C LYS A 3 -16.99 -24.92 -21.83
N ILE A 4 -16.34 -25.62 -20.92
CA ILE A 4 -14.89 -25.83 -20.94
C ILE A 4 -14.55 -26.89 -21.99
N ARG A 5 -13.87 -26.49 -23.06
CA ARG A 5 -13.13 -27.34 -24.01
C ARG A 5 -12.10 -26.47 -24.76
N PRO A 6 -10.87 -26.93 -25.04
CA PRO A 6 -10.07 -28.02 -24.48
C PRO A 6 -8.64 -27.59 -24.09
N LEU A 7 -8.34 -27.41 -22.82
CA LEU A 7 -6.95 -27.28 -22.34
C LEU A 7 -6.26 -28.63 -22.03
N THR A 8 -7.00 -29.75 -22.12
CA THR A 8 -6.48 -31.07 -21.76
C THR A 8 -5.55 -31.71 -22.79
N SER A 9 -5.42 -31.16 -24.00
CA SER A 9 -4.58 -31.75 -25.04
C SER A 9 -3.14 -31.26 -25.07
N ALA A 10 -2.83 -30.12 -24.46
CA ALA A 10 -1.46 -29.60 -24.42
C ALA A 10 -0.63 -30.15 -23.25
N LEU A 11 -1.27 -30.50 -22.12
CA LEU A 11 -0.59 -31.11 -20.98
C LEU A 11 -0.17 -32.59 -21.23
N ALA A 12 -0.85 -33.29 -22.12
CA ALA A 12 -0.58 -34.71 -22.38
C ALA A 12 0.62 -34.99 -23.29
N LEU A 13 1.12 -34.00 -24.04
CA LEU A 13 2.29 -34.14 -24.91
C LEU A 13 3.64 -33.96 -24.21
N ALA A 14 3.66 -33.36 -23.03
CA ALA A 14 4.88 -33.14 -22.24
C ALA A 14 5.31 -34.36 -21.41
N LEU A 15 4.43 -35.40 -21.28
CA LEU A 15 4.65 -36.56 -20.40
C LEU A 15 5.24 -37.79 -21.10
N TYR A 16 5.51 -37.74 -22.42
CA TYR A 16 6.15 -38.85 -23.14
C TYR A 16 7.63 -38.54 -23.46
N GLY A 17 8.46 -38.52 -22.46
CA GLY A 17 9.93 -38.42 -22.57
C GLY A 17 10.57 -39.43 -21.63
N THR A 18 10.90 -40.60 -22.17
CA THR A 18 11.89 -41.62 -21.71
C THR A 18 12.42 -41.49 -20.29
N GLY A 19 12.03 -42.51 -19.46
CA GLY A 19 12.57 -42.72 -18.13
C GLY A 19 14.07 -43.01 -18.12
N THR A 20 14.81 -42.03 -17.71
CA THR A 20 16.03 -42.22 -16.93
C THR A 20 15.64 -41.82 -15.50
N LEU A 21 16.01 -42.60 -14.51
CA LEU A 21 15.86 -42.29 -13.09
C LEU A 21 16.48 -40.90 -12.88
N ALA A 22 15.61 -39.89 -12.85
CA ALA A 22 16.01 -38.53 -12.56
C ALA A 22 16.48 -38.54 -11.12
N GLN A 23 17.71 -38.15 -10.88
CA GLN A 23 18.19 -37.69 -9.61
C GLN A 23 17.22 -36.59 -9.20
N SER A 24 16.53 -36.74 -8.06
CA SER A 24 15.53 -35.78 -7.63
C SER A 24 16.20 -34.42 -7.53
N ALA A 25 15.72 -33.46 -8.33
CA ALA A 25 16.27 -32.13 -8.33
C ALA A 25 15.68 -31.43 -7.09
N VAL A 26 16.45 -31.37 -6.00
CA VAL A 26 16.10 -30.71 -4.75
C VAL A 26 15.84 -29.22 -5.00
N LEU A 27 14.79 -28.70 -4.37
CA LEU A 27 14.51 -27.26 -4.40
C LEU A 27 15.60 -26.49 -3.64
N GLU A 28 15.88 -25.28 -4.09
CA GLU A 28 16.74 -24.36 -3.35
C GLU A 28 16.01 -23.86 -2.09
N GLU A 29 16.71 -23.89 -0.97
CA GLU A 29 16.18 -23.42 0.32
C GLU A 29 15.91 -21.92 0.27
N VAL A 30 14.76 -21.50 0.78
CA VAL A 30 14.41 -20.08 0.91
C VAL A 30 14.79 -19.62 2.32
N ILE A 31 15.78 -18.77 2.41
CA ILE A 31 16.24 -18.18 3.66
C ILE A 31 15.45 -16.89 3.93
N VAL A 32 15.01 -16.73 5.18
CA VAL A 32 14.25 -15.57 5.67
C VAL A 32 14.83 -15.02 6.96
N THR A 33 14.50 -13.75 7.25
CA THR A 33 14.91 -13.07 8.48
C THR A 33 13.71 -12.51 9.28
N ALA A 34 12.53 -13.01 8.97
CA ALA A 34 11.25 -12.61 9.56
C ALA A 34 11.22 -12.60 11.08
N GLN A 35 11.97 -13.49 11.75
CA GLN A 35 12.11 -13.52 13.20
C GLN A 35 13.40 -12.86 13.71
N LYS A 36 13.96 -11.91 12.94
CA LYS A 36 15.24 -11.24 13.25
C LYS A 36 16.41 -12.25 13.43
N ARG A 37 16.27 -13.45 12.84
CA ARG A 37 17.27 -14.53 12.75
C ARG A 37 17.27 -15.06 11.31
N VAL A 38 18.42 -15.50 10.86
CA VAL A 38 18.55 -16.23 9.57
C VAL A 38 18.00 -17.64 9.77
N GLN A 39 16.92 -17.98 9.08
CA GLN A 39 16.25 -19.29 9.19
C GLN A 39 15.75 -19.76 7.83
N ASN A 40 15.58 -21.07 7.65
CA ASN A 40 14.86 -21.59 6.50
C ASN A 40 13.36 -21.23 6.62
N LEU A 41 12.72 -20.84 5.54
CA LEU A 41 11.28 -20.51 5.50
C LEU A 41 10.43 -21.65 6.06
N GLN A 42 10.84 -22.90 5.82
CA GLN A 42 10.12 -24.11 6.29
C GLN A 42 10.17 -24.25 7.83
N ASP A 43 11.13 -23.63 8.50
CA ASP A 43 11.31 -23.68 9.97
C ASP A 43 10.59 -22.55 10.72
N VAL A 44 10.01 -21.59 10.01
CA VAL A 44 9.38 -20.41 10.62
C VAL A 44 7.89 -20.66 10.85
N PRO A 45 7.36 -20.64 12.11
CA PRO A 45 5.98 -21.02 12.44
C PRO A 45 4.98 -19.86 12.22
N ILE A 46 4.98 -19.24 11.07
CA ILE A 46 4.02 -18.21 10.63
C ILE A 46 3.75 -18.33 9.13
N SER A 47 2.62 -17.79 8.66
CA SER A 47 2.37 -17.59 7.23
C SER A 47 3.26 -16.47 6.69
N ILE A 48 4.15 -16.83 5.77
CA ILE A 48 5.12 -15.93 5.17
C ILE A 48 5.32 -16.25 3.69
N ALA A 49 5.30 -15.23 2.84
CA ALA A 49 5.73 -15.33 1.46
C ALA A 49 7.10 -14.66 1.31
N ALA A 50 8.04 -15.33 0.67
CA ALA A 50 9.38 -14.78 0.41
C ALA A 50 9.73 -14.90 -1.07
N VAL A 51 10.22 -13.80 -1.65
CA VAL A 51 10.63 -13.72 -3.04
C VAL A 51 12.06 -13.18 -3.10
N SER A 52 12.98 -13.96 -3.68
CA SER A 52 14.37 -13.53 -3.85
C SER A 52 14.50 -12.44 -4.91
N GLY A 53 15.54 -11.60 -4.79
CA GLY A 53 15.86 -10.57 -5.77
C GLY A 53 16.08 -11.16 -7.17
N GLU A 54 16.74 -12.34 -7.26
CA GLU A 54 16.90 -13.03 -8.55
C GLU A 54 15.57 -13.42 -9.18
N LYS A 55 14.59 -13.87 -8.38
CA LYS A 55 13.25 -14.21 -8.89
C LYS A 55 12.50 -12.95 -9.35
N ILE A 56 12.58 -11.85 -8.60
CA ILE A 56 12.01 -10.54 -8.97
C ILE A 56 12.56 -10.10 -10.34
N ASP A 57 13.87 -10.19 -10.50
CA ASP A 57 14.59 -9.90 -11.74
C ASP A 57 14.18 -10.84 -12.90
N ASP A 58 14.05 -12.14 -12.60
CA ASP A 58 13.74 -13.18 -13.59
C ASP A 58 12.30 -13.10 -14.13
N ILE A 59 11.34 -12.56 -13.36
CA ILE A 59 9.96 -12.36 -13.81
C ILE A 59 9.70 -10.94 -14.33
N GLY A 60 10.66 -10.03 -14.14
CA GLY A 60 10.61 -8.65 -14.66
C GLY A 60 9.68 -7.74 -13.86
N ILE A 61 9.58 -7.96 -12.55
CA ILE A 61 8.86 -7.07 -11.63
C ILE A 61 9.66 -5.77 -11.46
N THR A 62 8.99 -4.65 -11.68
CA THR A 62 9.58 -3.31 -11.59
C THR A 62 9.17 -2.53 -10.35
N GLY A 63 8.07 -2.92 -9.69
CA GLY A 63 7.54 -2.28 -8.49
C GLY A 63 6.91 -3.25 -7.50
N LEU A 64 6.72 -2.79 -6.26
CA LEU A 64 6.11 -3.59 -5.19
C LEU A 64 4.64 -3.96 -5.51
N GLU A 65 3.91 -3.08 -6.21
CA GLU A 65 2.54 -3.33 -6.67
C GLU A 65 2.46 -4.56 -7.60
N GLU A 66 3.42 -4.70 -8.51
CA GLU A 66 3.47 -5.89 -9.37
C GLU A 66 3.81 -7.15 -8.57
N LEU A 67 4.65 -7.02 -7.53
CA LEU A 67 5.01 -8.15 -6.67
C LEU A 67 3.80 -8.72 -5.95
N THR A 68 2.86 -7.87 -5.50
CA THR A 68 1.67 -8.35 -4.78
C THR A 68 0.74 -9.19 -5.64
N GLN A 69 0.73 -9.01 -6.96
CA GLN A 69 -0.04 -9.87 -7.88
C GLN A 69 0.37 -11.35 -7.82
N TYR A 70 1.56 -11.65 -7.30
CA TYR A 70 2.09 -13.01 -7.14
C TYR A 70 1.83 -13.60 -5.75
N ILE A 71 1.20 -12.85 -4.84
CA ILE A 71 1.02 -13.24 -3.44
C ILE A 71 -0.46 -13.07 -3.06
N PRO A 72 -1.24 -14.14 -3.03
CA PRO A 72 -2.66 -14.07 -2.66
C PRO A 72 -2.90 -13.40 -1.30
N ASN A 73 -4.03 -12.71 -1.16
CA ASN A 73 -4.41 -11.91 0.02
C ASN A 73 -3.45 -10.74 0.33
N VAL A 74 -2.72 -10.24 -0.66
CA VAL A 74 -1.87 -9.04 -0.51
C VAL A 74 -2.14 -8.11 -1.68
N THR A 75 -2.62 -6.91 -1.41
CA THR A 75 -2.95 -5.91 -2.42
C THR A 75 -2.29 -4.57 -2.08
N ILE A 76 -1.75 -3.89 -3.09
CA ILE A 76 -1.32 -2.50 -2.98
C ILE A 76 -2.26 -1.64 -3.81
N ASN A 77 -2.85 -0.65 -3.15
CA ASN A 77 -3.68 0.34 -3.79
C ASN A 77 -2.95 1.70 -3.82
N ASN A 78 -2.72 2.23 -5.01
CA ASN A 78 -2.18 3.57 -5.25
C ASN A 78 -3.29 4.61 -5.53
N GLY A 79 -4.52 4.32 -5.10
CA GLY A 79 -5.74 5.04 -5.48
C GLY A 79 -5.72 6.54 -5.22
N ALA A 80 -5.23 7.01 -4.09
CA ALA A 80 -5.30 8.42 -3.70
C ALA A 80 -3.93 9.16 -3.68
N GLY A 81 -2.93 8.60 -4.33
CA GLY A 81 -1.60 9.22 -4.46
C GLY A 81 -0.58 8.74 -3.44
N THR A 82 -1.00 7.99 -2.42
CA THR A 82 -0.14 7.28 -1.48
C THR A 82 -0.39 5.79 -1.57
N PRO A 83 0.66 4.94 -1.63
CA PRO A 83 0.49 3.50 -1.59
C PRO A 83 -0.11 3.04 -0.27
N ASN A 84 -1.18 2.26 -0.34
CA ASN A 84 -1.81 1.62 0.80
C ASN A 84 -1.73 0.09 0.62
N LEU A 85 -1.19 -0.58 1.63
CA LEU A 85 -1.06 -2.04 1.64
C LEU A 85 -2.22 -2.67 2.40
N PHE A 86 -2.74 -3.73 1.82
CA PHE A 86 -3.77 -4.58 2.44
C PHE A 86 -3.24 -6.01 2.51
N ILE A 87 -3.38 -6.64 3.67
CA ILE A 87 -3.12 -8.06 3.87
C ILE A 87 -4.36 -8.68 4.51
N ARG A 88 -4.89 -9.75 3.90
CA ARG A 88 -6.09 -10.44 4.38
C ARG A 88 -7.30 -9.49 4.55
N GLY A 89 -7.47 -8.55 3.60
CA GLY A 89 -8.57 -7.57 3.61
C GLY A 89 -8.39 -6.39 4.59
N VAL A 90 -7.28 -6.31 5.32
CA VAL A 90 -7.02 -5.24 6.28
C VAL A 90 -5.84 -4.39 5.84
N GLY A 91 -6.03 -3.08 5.82
CA GLY A 91 -5.04 -2.11 5.37
C GLY A 91 -5.35 -0.71 5.88
N SER A 92 -4.56 0.25 5.44
CA SER A 92 -4.73 1.66 5.80
C SER A 92 -5.56 2.40 4.75
N GLY A 93 -6.28 3.41 5.19
CA GLY A 93 -6.99 4.32 4.30
C GLY A 93 -6.11 5.43 3.73
N THR A 94 -6.74 6.36 3.05
CA THR A 94 -6.10 7.40 2.23
C THR A 94 -5.73 8.67 3.00
N ASN A 95 -6.14 8.84 4.25
CA ASN A 95 -5.91 10.04 5.03
C ASN A 95 -4.44 10.17 5.47
N ALA A 96 -3.85 11.35 5.39
CA ALA A 96 -2.47 11.57 5.77
C ALA A 96 -2.21 11.54 7.30
N GLY A 97 -3.24 11.67 8.14
CA GLY A 97 -3.16 11.43 9.59
C GLY A 97 -3.07 9.95 9.96
N PHE A 98 -3.35 9.05 9.01
CA PHE A 98 -3.32 7.60 9.20
C PHE A 98 -1.91 7.04 9.37
N GLU A 99 -1.75 6.14 10.30
CA GLU A 99 -0.60 5.23 10.31
C GLU A 99 -0.92 3.94 9.53
N GLN A 100 0.09 3.24 9.07
CA GLN A 100 -0.09 2.03 8.27
C GLN A 100 -0.57 0.85 9.13
N SER A 101 -1.45 -0.01 8.60
CA SER A 101 -1.83 -1.30 9.23
C SER A 101 -0.87 -2.42 8.87
N VAL A 102 -0.13 -2.27 7.76
CA VAL A 102 0.97 -3.14 7.34
C VAL A 102 2.27 -2.39 7.48
N GLY A 103 3.14 -2.84 8.39
CA GLY A 103 4.45 -2.22 8.60
C GLY A 103 5.40 -2.52 7.44
N MET A 104 6.08 -1.51 6.89
CA MET A 104 7.13 -1.70 5.89
C MET A 104 8.50 -1.46 6.52
N TYR A 105 9.44 -2.35 6.25
CA TYR A 105 10.81 -2.30 6.76
C TYR A 105 11.79 -2.50 5.62
N ILE A 106 12.81 -1.65 5.53
CA ILE A 106 13.90 -1.77 4.57
C ILE A 106 15.21 -1.90 5.37
N ASP A 107 15.84 -3.06 5.31
CA ASP A 107 17.02 -3.42 6.13
C ASP A 107 16.82 -3.17 7.64
N GLY A 108 15.60 -3.43 8.12
CA GLY A 108 15.22 -3.24 9.52
C GLY A 108 14.81 -1.81 9.89
N VAL A 109 14.91 -0.84 9.00
CA VAL A 109 14.43 0.53 9.19
C VAL A 109 12.94 0.59 8.86
N TYR A 110 12.14 1.09 9.79
CA TYR A 110 10.69 1.28 9.59
C TYR A 110 10.41 2.47 8.67
N ALA A 111 9.74 2.22 7.54
CA ALA A 111 9.22 3.25 6.66
C ALA A 111 7.82 3.66 7.16
N GLY A 112 7.77 4.64 8.06
CA GLY A 112 6.57 5.01 8.83
C GLY A 112 5.43 5.63 8.00
N ARG A 113 5.68 5.98 6.74
CA ARG A 113 4.73 6.65 5.84
C ARG A 113 4.74 6.02 4.46
N GLY A 114 3.55 5.96 3.81
CA GLY A 114 3.41 5.36 2.47
C GLY A 114 4.28 6.00 1.39
N LEU A 115 4.61 7.28 1.50
CA LEU A 115 5.49 7.99 0.57
C LEU A 115 6.96 7.52 0.65
N LEU A 116 7.44 7.11 1.82
CA LEU A 116 8.75 6.42 1.96
C LEU A 116 8.73 5.03 1.29
N ALA A 117 7.56 4.40 1.23
CA ALA A 117 7.35 3.12 0.57
C ALA A 117 7.25 3.23 -0.95
N SER A 118 7.11 4.43 -1.51
CA SER A 118 7.04 4.70 -2.96
C SER A 118 8.40 4.61 -3.66
N VAL A 119 9.48 4.48 -2.91
CA VAL A 119 10.83 4.25 -3.42
C VAL A 119 10.84 2.96 -4.26
N PRO A 120 11.60 2.84 -5.38
CA PRO A 120 11.72 1.59 -6.13
C PRO A 120 12.29 0.48 -5.27
N THR A 121 11.41 -0.11 -4.49
CA THR A 121 11.72 -1.13 -3.50
C THR A 121 12.15 -2.46 -4.12
N THR A 122 12.16 -2.55 -5.47
CA THR A 122 12.53 -3.77 -6.20
C THR A 122 13.92 -3.70 -6.84
N MET A 123 14.66 -2.59 -6.68
CA MET A 123 15.99 -2.48 -7.25
C MET A 123 17.06 -3.08 -6.34
N ASP A 124 17.88 -3.98 -6.90
CA ASP A 124 19.09 -4.49 -6.25
C ASP A 124 18.81 -5.07 -4.85
N LEU A 125 17.84 -5.99 -4.82
CA LEU A 125 17.39 -6.65 -3.60
C LEU A 125 18.07 -8.01 -3.41
N GLU A 126 18.23 -8.37 -2.16
CA GLU A 126 18.47 -9.76 -1.77
C GLU A 126 17.16 -10.54 -1.74
N ARG A 127 16.10 -9.97 -1.09
CA ARG A 127 14.77 -10.58 -1.00
C ARG A 127 13.71 -9.60 -0.47
N VAL A 128 12.45 -9.98 -0.70
CA VAL A 128 11.26 -9.39 -0.05
C VAL A 128 10.53 -10.49 0.71
N GLU A 129 10.22 -10.24 1.97
CA GLU A 129 9.46 -11.13 2.85
C GLU A 129 8.15 -10.44 3.23
N ILE A 130 7.00 -11.11 3.03
CA ILE A 130 5.69 -10.62 3.44
C ILE A 130 5.16 -11.54 4.53
N LEU A 131 5.12 -11.02 5.75
CA LEU A 131 4.63 -11.68 6.94
C LEU A 131 3.15 -11.36 7.09
N LYS A 132 2.32 -12.37 7.10
CA LYS A 132 0.87 -12.19 7.22
C LYS A 132 0.41 -12.37 8.67
N GLY A 133 -0.58 -11.57 9.07
CA GLY A 133 -1.04 -11.50 10.46
C GLY A 133 -0.14 -10.64 11.37
N PRO A 134 -0.59 -10.37 12.62
CA PRO A 134 0.04 -9.38 13.50
C PRO A 134 1.51 -9.70 13.84
N GLN A 135 2.38 -8.70 13.68
CA GLN A 135 3.82 -8.79 13.96
C GLN A 135 4.24 -7.89 15.13
N GLY A 136 3.37 -7.73 16.13
CA GLY A 136 3.50 -6.76 17.20
C GLY A 136 4.73 -6.90 18.10
N ILE A 137 5.42 -8.04 18.16
CA ILE A 137 6.56 -8.27 19.07
C ILE A 137 7.86 -7.76 18.46
N LEU A 138 8.28 -8.31 17.33
CA LEU A 138 9.59 -8.05 16.72
C LEU A 138 9.61 -6.84 15.78
N PHE A 139 8.46 -6.50 15.23
CA PHE A 139 8.29 -5.33 14.36
C PHE A 139 7.61 -4.17 15.08
N GLY A 140 6.66 -4.42 15.96
CA GLY A 140 6.07 -3.41 16.83
C GLY A 140 4.72 -2.90 16.38
N LYS A 141 4.42 -1.63 16.72
CA LYS A 141 3.17 -0.98 16.36
C LYS A 141 2.98 -0.93 14.82
N ASN A 142 1.75 -0.73 14.37
CA ASN A 142 1.42 -0.55 12.95
C ASN A 142 1.72 -1.78 12.06
N THR A 143 1.66 -2.95 12.67
CA THR A 143 1.82 -4.26 12.00
C THR A 143 0.64 -5.18 12.33
N VAL A 144 -0.56 -4.60 12.42
CA VAL A 144 -1.78 -5.31 12.83
C VAL A 144 -2.26 -6.30 11.76
N ALA A 145 -2.07 -5.98 10.48
CA ALA A 145 -2.40 -6.87 9.36
C ALA A 145 -1.18 -7.70 8.91
N GLY A 146 0.03 -7.19 9.13
CA GLY A 146 1.26 -7.87 8.73
C GLY A 146 2.46 -6.94 8.60
N ALA A 147 3.54 -7.46 8.01
CA ALA A 147 4.73 -6.67 7.71
C ALA A 147 5.36 -7.06 6.37
N VAL A 148 5.89 -6.08 5.66
CA VAL A 148 6.75 -6.25 4.48
C VAL A 148 8.18 -5.95 4.92
N ASN A 149 9.06 -6.94 4.82
CA ASN A 149 10.48 -6.81 5.16
C ASN A 149 11.33 -6.96 3.90
N ILE A 150 11.96 -5.88 3.50
CA ILE A 150 12.78 -5.78 2.31
C ILE A 150 14.25 -5.79 2.74
N THR A 151 15.02 -6.70 2.17
CA THR A 151 16.46 -6.78 2.39
C THR A 151 17.17 -6.40 1.10
N THR A 152 18.02 -5.37 1.16
CA THR A 152 18.82 -4.92 0.02
C THR A 152 20.11 -5.73 -0.10
N ALA A 153 20.69 -5.81 -1.31
CA ALA A 153 21.93 -6.51 -1.51
C ALA A 153 23.11 -5.77 -0.83
N LYS A 154 23.91 -6.50 -0.06
CA LYS A 154 25.10 -5.97 0.64
C LYS A 154 26.30 -5.82 -0.32
N PRO A 155 27.30 -4.98 0.03
CA PRO A 155 28.60 -4.95 -0.64
C PRO A 155 29.30 -6.30 -0.64
N THR A 156 29.91 -6.68 -1.77
CA THR A 156 30.57 -7.96 -2.00
C THR A 156 32.09 -7.88 -1.81
N ASP A 157 32.73 -9.04 -1.58
CA ASP A 157 34.20 -9.14 -1.43
C ASP A 157 34.92 -9.31 -2.76
N GLU A 158 34.16 -9.60 -3.82
CA GLU A 158 34.70 -9.68 -5.19
C GLU A 158 34.04 -8.55 -6.01
N PHE A 159 34.80 -8.03 -6.99
CA PHE A 159 34.27 -7.01 -7.88
C PHE A 159 33.19 -7.60 -8.79
N GLU A 160 32.01 -7.05 -8.76
CA GLU A 160 30.89 -7.40 -9.63
C GLU A 160 30.19 -6.14 -10.13
N GLY A 161 29.57 -6.25 -11.28
CA GLY A 161 28.77 -5.17 -11.82
C GLY A 161 27.60 -5.69 -12.66
N MET A 162 26.57 -4.86 -12.79
CA MET A 162 25.42 -5.11 -13.64
C MET A 162 25.00 -3.83 -14.33
N VAL A 163 24.72 -3.92 -15.62
CA VAL A 163 24.02 -2.90 -16.39
C VAL A 163 22.80 -3.54 -17.03
N GLU A 164 21.69 -2.81 -16.97
CA GLU A 164 20.43 -3.26 -17.56
C GLU A 164 19.71 -2.09 -18.23
N ALA A 165 19.07 -2.37 -19.36
CA ALA A 165 18.16 -1.47 -20.04
C ALA A 165 16.86 -2.19 -20.40
N LEU A 166 15.73 -1.54 -20.16
CA LEU A 166 14.40 -1.98 -20.58
C LEU A 166 13.79 -0.90 -21.48
N TYR A 167 13.12 -1.32 -22.54
CA TYR A 167 12.36 -0.44 -23.43
C TYR A 167 11.01 -1.07 -23.77
N GLU A 168 9.95 -0.32 -23.53
CA GLU A 168 8.57 -0.65 -23.86
C GLU A 168 8.03 0.44 -24.80
N PRO A 169 7.79 0.11 -26.08
CA PRO A 169 7.53 1.11 -27.11
C PRO A 169 6.10 1.67 -27.13
N ASP A 170 5.11 0.96 -26.58
CA ASP A 170 3.69 1.35 -26.70
C ASP A 170 3.36 2.54 -25.78
N HIS A 171 4.03 2.62 -24.62
CA HIS A 171 3.83 3.67 -23.61
C HIS A 171 5.08 4.53 -23.36
N GLY A 172 6.12 4.33 -24.18
CA GLY A 172 7.36 5.09 -24.09
C GLY A 172 8.20 4.81 -22.83
N GLU A 173 8.03 3.63 -22.20
CA GLU A 173 8.74 3.32 -20.98
C GLU A 173 10.21 2.94 -21.26
N GLN A 174 11.12 3.56 -20.52
CA GLN A 174 12.56 3.29 -20.54
C GLN A 174 13.05 3.15 -19.11
N GLN A 175 13.84 2.13 -18.84
CA GLN A 175 14.47 1.93 -17.53
C GLN A 175 15.93 1.57 -17.71
N TYR A 176 16.80 2.16 -16.90
CA TYR A 176 18.24 1.92 -16.89
C TYR A 176 18.69 1.63 -15.46
N ASN A 177 19.35 0.50 -15.25
CA ASN A 177 19.89 0.09 -13.97
C ASN A 177 21.42 -0.07 -14.07
N LEU A 178 22.14 0.42 -13.06
CA LEU A 178 23.57 0.22 -12.85
C LEU A 178 23.81 -0.27 -11.44
N VAL A 179 24.53 -1.38 -11.29
CA VAL A 179 25.02 -1.85 -9.99
C VAL A 179 26.51 -2.09 -10.10
N LEU A 180 27.27 -1.61 -9.12
CA LEU A 180 28.70 -1.84 -8.95
C LEU A 180 28.97 -2.22 -7.50
N SER A 181 29.68 -3.30 -7.25
CA SER A 181 30.02 -3.76 -5.91
C SER A 181 31.42 -4.36 -5.88
N GLY A 182 32.11 -4.25 -4.74
CA GLY A 182 33.42 -4.87 -4.59
C GLY A 182 34.26 -4.31 -3.44
N PRO A 183 35.43 -4.89 -3.20
CA PRO A 183 36.31 -4.49 -2.13
C PRO A 183 36.93 -3.11 -2.42
N LEU A 184 36.96 -2.24 -1.45
CA LEU A 184 37.70 -0.97 -1.44
C LEU A 184 39.02 -1.13 -0.72
N THR A 185 39.09 -1.98 0.29
CA THR A 185 40.27 -2.46 1.00
C THR A 185 40.03 -3.90 1.48
N ASP A 186 41.00 -4.52 2.14
CA ASP A 186 40.85 -5.89 2.68
C ASP A 186 39.70 -6.02 3.69
N SER A 187 39.30 -4.94 4.35
CA SER A 187 38.26 -4.94 5.38
C SER A 187 37.03 -4.06 5.05
N LEU A 188 37.06 -3.36 3.92
CA LEU A 188 36.01 -2.43 3.52
C LEU A 188 35.54 -2.74 2.11
N SER A 189 34.26 -3.02 1.93
CA SER A 189 33.61 -3.21 0.64
C SER A 189 32.59 -2.11 0.39
N GLY A 190 32.34 -1.77 -0.86
CA GLY A 190 31.36 -0.76 -1.26
C GLY A 190 30.41 -1.27 -2.34
N ARG A 191 29.19 -0.74 -2.34
CA ARG A 191 28.17 -0.99 -3.37
C ARG A 191 27.47 0.29 -3.77
N LEU A 192 27.25 0.46 -5.07
CA LEU A 192 26.48 1.54 -5.68
C LEU A 192 25.41 0.93 -6.58
N ALA A 193 24.17 1.30 -6.38
CA ALA A 193 23.06 0.95 -7.26
C ALA A 193 22.34 2.22 -7.70
N VAL A 194 22.06 2.36 -9.00
CA VAL A 194 21.37 3.53 -9.58
C VAL A 194 20.32 3.02 -10.56
N ARG A 195 19.10 3.56 -10.46
CA ARG A 195 18.02 3.38 -11.43
C ARG A 195 17.55 4.74 -11.93
N TYR A 196 17.39 4.83 -13.22
CA TYR A 196 16.63 5.88 -13.88
C TYR A 196 15.51 5.23 -14.68
N ASP A 197 14.31 5.72 -14.56
CA ASP A 197 13.19 5.31 -15.38
C ASP A 197 12.33 6.51 -15.80
N GLU A 198 11.78 6.40 -17.00
CA GLU A 198 10.81 7.35 -17.54
C GLU A 198 9.71 6.61 -18.31
N MET A 199 8.52 7.18 -18.37
CA MET A 199 7.39 6.70 -19.14
C MET A 199 6.57 7.90 -19.64
N GLU A 200 6.14 7.87 -20.92
CA GLU A 200 5.25 8.90 -21.49
C GLU A 200 3.81 8.71 -21.02
N GLY A 201 3.35 7.47 -20.91
CA GLY A 201 2.02 7.11 -20.43
C GLY A 201 1.18 6.34 -21.44
N TRP A 202 0.01 5.90 -21.00
CA TRP A 202 -0.93 5.09 -21.80
C TRP A 202 -2.39 5.60 -21.74
N TRP A 203 -2.64 6.64 -20.96
CA TRP A 203 -3.92 7.29 -20.77
C TRP A 203 -3.86 8.71 -21.35
N LYS A 204 -4.97 9.21 -21.87
CA LYS A 204 -5.03 10.53 -22.47
C LYS A 204 -6.13 11.39 -21.87
N ASN A 205 -5.76 12.58 -21.41
CA ASN A 205 -6.73 13.61 -21.07
C ASN A 205 -7.28 14.27 -22.33
N THR A 206 -8.54 14.05 -22.64
CA THR A 206 -9.18 14.55 -23.88
C THR A 206 -9.45 16.05 -23.85
N ILE A 207 -9.37 16.71 -22.69
CA ILE A 207 -9.56 18.16 -22.54
C ILE A 207 -8.23 18.89 -22.69
N THR A 208 -7.21 18.51 -21.92
CA THR A 208 -5.89 19.16 -21.95
C THR A 208 -5.02 18.64 -23.10
N GLY A 209 -5.27 17.40 -23.52
CA GLY A 209 -4.46 16.71 -24.52
C GLY A 209 -3.21 16.06 -23.93
N ALA A 210 -3.00 16.10 -22.61
CA ALA A 210 -1.87 15.46 -21.96
C ALA A 210 -1.99 13.93 -21.98
N GLU A 211 -0.85 13.27 -22.05
CA GLU A 211 -0.71 11.82 -21.92
C GLU A 211 -0.20 11.49 -20.52
N GLY A 212 -0.63 10.33 -19.97
CA GLY A 212 -0.25 9.90 -18.62
C GLY A 212 -0.60 8.43 -18.35
N PRO A 213 -0.33 7.93 -17.15
CA PRO A 213 0.53 8.58 -16.16
C PRO A 213 1.95 8.70 -16.69
N ASN A 214 2.45 9.91 -16.81
CA ASN A 214 3.86 10.12 -17.13
C ASN A 214 4.69 10.11 -15.85
N GLN A 215 5.93 9.65 -15.98
CA GLN A 215 6.84 9.61 -14.83
C GLN A 215 8.29 9.78 -15.27
N GLN A 216 9.09 10.37 -14.39
CA GLN A 216 10.53 10.45 -14.48
C GLN A 216 11.10 10.25 -13.09
N ASN A 217 11.82 9.15 -12.87
CA ASN A 217 12.31 8.79 -11.55
C ASN A 217 13.82 8.56 -11.58
N LEU A 218 14.51 9.06 -10.56
CA LEU A 218 15.91 8.76 -10.28
C LEU A 218 16.00 8.18 -8.87
N TYR A 219 16.61 7.02 -8.76
CA TYR A 219 16.92 6.40 -7.49
C TYR A 219 18.37 5.98 -7.42
N ALA A 220 19.04 6.25 -6.29
CA ALA A 220 20.42 5.88 -6.04
C ALA A 220 20.60 5.34 -4.62
N ARG A 221 21.34 4.26 -4.47
CA ARG A 221 21.76 3.68 -3.19
C ARG A 221 23.25 3.49 -3.16
N GLY A 222 23.91 4.10 -2.18
CA GLY A 222 25.31 3.87 -1.87
C GLY A 222 25.44 3.19 -0.51
N SER A 223 26.24 2.13 -0.41
CA SER A 223 26.51 1.48 0.87
C SER A 223 27.96 1.06 1.02
N VAL A 224 28.42 1.00 2.26
CA VAL A 224 29.73 0.50 2.65
C VAL A 224 29.61 -0.49 3.78
N LEU A 225 30.35 -1.57 3.68
CA LEU A 225 30.45 -2.64 4.65
C LEU A 225 31.87 -2.70 5.19
N TRP A 226 32.01 -2.39 6.49
CA TRP A 226 33.30 -2.41 7.18
C TRP A 226 33.34 -3.55 8.18
N ARG A 227 34.20 -4.53 7.90
CA ARG A 227 34.57 -5.58 8.86
C ARG A 227 35.70 -5.08 9.75
N ALA A 228 35.33 -4.38 10.83
CA ALA A 228 36.26 -3.76 11.77
C ALA A 228 37.10 -4.78 12.54
N SER A 229 36.54 -6.00 12.74
CA SER A 229 37.23 -7.18 13.27
C SER A 229 36.50 -8.43 12.78
N ASP A 230 36.99 -9.62 13.19
CA ASP A 230 36.34 -10.91 12.89
C ASP A 230 34.94 -11.03 13.51
N THR A 231 34.60 -10.20 14.50
CA THR A 231 33.35 -10.23 15.26
C THR A 231 32.53 -8.94 15.16
N LEU A 232 33.04 -7.91 14.46
CA LEU A 232 32.37 -6.60 14.39
C LEU A 232 32.24 -6.17 12.92
N GLU A 233 30.98 -6.08 12.46
CA GLU A 233 30.60 -5.59 11.14
C GLU A 233 29.81 -4.29 11.28
N ILE A 234 30.09 -3.31 10.43
CA ILE A 234 29.38 -2.05 10.35
C ILE A 234 28.95 -1.83 8.92
N HIS A 235 27.65 -1.73 8.68
CA HIS A 235 27.03 -1.45 7.40
C HIS A 235 26.40 -0.07 7.41
N ALA A 236 26.91 0.86 6.61
CA ALA A 236 26.33 2.20 6.44
C ALA A 236 25.75 2.31 5.03
N LYS A 237 24.54 2.84 4.93
CA LYS A 237 23.75 2.96 3.70
C LYS A 237 23.12 4.34 3.60
N TYR A 238 23.16 4.92 2.39
CA TYR A 238 22.41 6.11 2.03
C TYR A 238 21.60 5.86 0.76
N GLU A 239 20.33 6.25 0.78
CA GLU A 239 19.39 6.15 -0.33
C GLU A 239 18.84 7.52 -0.66
N TYR A 240 18.77 7.82 -1.95
CA TYR A 240 18.19 9.02 -2.51
C TYR A 240 17.17 8.63 -3.58
N GLY A 241 16.00 9.25 -3.53
CA GLY A 241 14.95 9.12 -4.54
C GLY A 241 14.42 10.47 -4.97
N ASP A 242 14.16 10.64 -6.27
CA ASP A 242 13.53 11.82 -6.88
C ASP A 242 12.50 11.30 -7.88
N PHE A 243 11.22 11.49 -7.58
CA PHE A 243 10.08 10.92 -8.28
C PHE A 243 9.15 12.02 -8.76
N ASP A 244 9.15 12.25 -10.05
CA ASP A 244 8.24 13.17 -10.74
C ASP A 244 7.18 12.36 -11.49
N ARG A 245 5.91 12.58 -11.15
CA ARG A 245 4.77 11.89 -11.74
C ARG A 245 3.68 12.88 -12.09
N GLY A 246 3.13 12.71 -13.28
CA GLY A 246 2.06 13.57 -13.76
C GLY A 246 0.89 12.81 -14.36
N SER A 247 -0.16 13.57 -14.65
CA SER A 247 -1.34 13.14 -15.40
C SER A 247 -1.94 11.82 -14.90
N ARG A 248 -2.37 11.82 -13.63
CA ARG A 248 -2.99 10.63 -13.01
C ARG A 248 -4.19 10.16 -13.82
N PRO A 249 -4.24 8.90 -14.28
CA PRO A 249 -5.33 8.39 -15.08
C PRO A 249 -6.61 8.32 -14.25
N THR A 250 -7.57 9.16 -14.58
CA THR A 250 -8.88 9.22 -13.90
C THR A 250 -9.98 9.19 -14.96
N VAL A 251 -10.91 8.26 -14.81
CA VAL A 251 -12.01 8.04 -15.74
C VAL A 251 -13.33 8.12 -15.00
N VAL A 252 -14.18 9.07 -15.37
CA VAL A 252 -15.59 9.07 -14.94
C VAL A 252 -16.34 8.11 -15.87
N TYR A 253 -16.64 6.90 -15.40
CA TYR A 253 -17.25 5.84 -16.21
C TYR A 253 -18.78 5.81 -16.13
N GLN A 254 -19.38 6.51 -15.19
CA GLN A 254 -20.82 6.69 -15.06
C GLN A 254 -21.15 8.05 -14.47
N SER A 255 -22.16 8.72 -15.00
CA SER A 255 -22.69 9.96 -14.45
C SER A 255 -24.11 10.22 -14.91
N ASP A 256 -24.99 10.52 -13.98
CA ASP A 256 -26.36 10.97 -14.27
C ASP A 256 -26.42 12.46 -14.64
N PHE A 257 -25.28 13.15 -14.72
CA PHE A 257 -25.20 14.54 -15.13
C PHE A 257 -25.35 14.77 -16.62
N GLU A 258 -25.41 13.72 -17.47
CA GLU A 258 -25.71 13.88 -18.88
C GLU A 258 -27.11 14.50 -19.07
N GLY A 259 -27.14 15.82 -19.30
CA GLY A 259 -28.37 16.59 -19.62
C GLY A 259 -29.09 17.19 -18.43
N GLN A 260 -28.64 17.02 -17.17
CA GLN A 260 -29.18 17.81 -16.07
C GLN A 260 -28.51 19.20 -16.03
N GLN A 261 -29.32 20.23 -15.94
CA GLN A 261 -28.86 21.55 -15.51
C GLN A 261 -28.54 21.39 -14.01
N ASN A 262 -27.29 21.01 -13.74
CA ASN A 262 -26.83 20.99 -12.38
C ASN A 262 -26.73 22.43 -11.85
N ALA A 263 -26.54 22.51 -10.58
CA ALA A 263 -26.40 23.74 -9.85
C ALA A 263 -25.20 24.61 -10.32
N PHE A 264 -24.24 24.04 -11.04
CA PHE A 264 -23.10 24.75 -11.65
C PHE A 264 -23.39 25.21 -13.11
N GLY A 265 -24.67 25.13 -13.59
CA GLY A 265 -25.07 25.64 -14.92
C GLY A 265 -24.46 24.86 -16.06
N SER A 266 -25.01 23.67 -16.38
CA SER A 266 -24.65 22.90 -17.58
C SER A 266 -23.15 22.59 -17.74
N VAL A 267 -22.44 22.34 -16.66
CA VAL A 267 -21.09 21.81 -16.69
C VAL A 267 -21.16 20.32 -16.99
N PRO A 268 -20.69 19.85 -18.14
CA PRO A 268 -20.68 18.44 -18.44
C PRO A 268 -19.61 17.75 -17.59
N PHE A 269 -20.00 16.70 -16.86
CA PHE A 269 -19.07 15.66 -16.47
C PHE A 269 -18.99 14.71 -17.66
N PRO A 270 -17.94 14.75 -18.45
CA PRO A 270 -17.87 13.88 -19.62
C PRO A 270 -17.65 12.46 -19.15
N VAL A 271 -18.65 11.63 -19.34
CA VAL A 271 -18.51 10.18 -19.24
C VAL A 271 -17.63 9.73 -20.40
N VAL A 272 -16.51 9.12 -20.08
CA VAL A 272 -15.60 8.59 -21.07
C VAL A 272 -15.86 7.10 -21.22
N SER A 273 -16.23 6.67 -22.43
CA SER A 273 -16.54 5.26 -22.69
C SER A 273 -15.31 4.38 -22.83
N ASP A 274 -14.14 4.98 -23.08
CA ASP A 274 -12.86 4.27 -23.13
C ASP A 274 -12.07 4.54 -21.86
N ARG A 275 -11.58 3.49 -21.22
CA ARG A 275 -10.77 3.59 -19.98
C ARG A 275 -9.41 4.23 -20.21
N ASP A 276 -8.94 4.26 -21.45
CA ASP A 276 -7.64 4.82 -21.81
C ASP A 276 -7.74 6.33 -22.08
N ASP A 277 -8.94 6.90 -21.96
CA ASP A 277 -9.21 8.33 -22.06
C ASP A 277 -9.80 8.87 -20.76
N GLY A 278 -9.55 10.13 -20.47
CA GLY A 278 -10.17 10.87 -19.38
C GLY A 278 -10.47 12.30 -19.74
N ALA A 279 -11.11 13.02 -18.87
CA ALA A 279 -11.53 14.39 -19.14
C ALA A 279 -11.52 15.25 -17.88
N GLY A 280 -10.34 15.59 -17.40
CA GLY A 280 -10.10 16.57 -16.34
C GLY A 280 -9.62 17.90 -16.93
N ASP A 281 -9.92 19.00 -16.26
CA ASP A 281 -9.49 20.34 -16.67
C ASP A 281 -8.02 20.63 -16.37
N VAL A 282 -7.43 19.88 -15.44
CA VAL A 282 -6.02 19.97 -15.02
C VAL A 282 -5.37 18.61 -15.00
N ASP A 283 -4.14 18.56 -15.48
CA ASP A 283 -3.28 17.40 -15.36
C ASP A 283 -2.65 17.42 -13.97
N GLY A 284 -2.87 16.35 -13.18
CA GLY A 284 -2.31 16.27 -11.84
C GLY A 284 -0.78 16.09 -11.87
N THR A 285 -0.09 16.62 -10.85
CA THR A 285 1.34 16.41 -10.61
C THR A 285 1.57 15.85 -9.22
N SER A 286 2.67 15.11 -9.06
CA SER A 286 3.06 14.54 -7.79
C SER A 286 4.58 14.34 -7.77
N ASP A 287 5.27 15.18 -7.02
CA ASP A 287 6.72 15.18 -6.85
C ASP A 287 7.06 14.67 -5.44
N ASN A 288 7.98 13.74 -5.35
CA ASN A 288 8.41 13.16 -4.08
C ASN A 288 9.92 12.99 -4.06
N ARG A 289 10.59 13.66 -3.13
CA ARG A 289 12.03 13.50 -2.91
C ARG A 289 12.26 12.82 -1.57
N THR A 290 13.08 11.76 -1.56
CA THR A 290 13.32 10.97 -0.36
C THR A 290 14.81 10.85 -0.06
N ASP A 291 15.17 10.91 1.21
CA ASP A 291 16.50 10.70 1.75
C ASP A 291 16.46 9.72 2.92
N VAL A 292 17.25 8.64 2.87
CA VAL A 292 17.34 7.68 3.97
C VAL A 292 18.81 7.38 4.26
N LEU A 293 19.22 7.61 5.51
CA LEU A 293 20.53 7.22 6.02
C LEU A 293 20.35 6.14 7.10
N ALA A 294 21.03 5.01 6.98
CA ALA A 294 20.99 3.95 7.98
C ALA A 294 22.40 3.45 8.30
N VAL A 295 22.63 3.16 9.58
CA VAL A 295 23.85 2.52 10.06
C VAL A 295 23.47 1.32 10.92
N THR A 296 23.89 0.14 10.49
CA THR A 296 23.74 -1.12 11.21
C THR A 296 25.09 -1.56 11.75
N VAL A 297 25.14 -1.89 13.02
CA VAL A 297 26.30 -2.45 13.71
C VAL A 297 25.94 -3.84 14.22
N ASP A 298 26.59 -4.86 13.73
CA ASP A 298 26.48 -6.23 14.21
C ASP A 298 27.76 -6.62 14.94
N TRP A 299 27.62 -6.97 16.22
CA TRP A 299 28.74 -7.36 17.07
C TRP A 299 28.48 -8.73 17.69
N GLU A 300 29.26 -9.71 17.27
CA GLU A 300 29.24 -11.06 17.82
C GLU A 300 29.96 -11.09 19.18
N LEU A 301 29.18 -11.35 20.24
CA LEU A 301 29.65 -11.55 21.58
C LEU A 301 29.59 -13.04 21.91
N ASP A 302 30.31 -13.50 22.96
CA ASP A 302 30.35 -14.92 23.35
C ASP A 302 28.95 -15.52 23.65
N PHE A 303 27.98 -14.69 24.06
CA PHE A 303 26.67 -15.15 24.51
C PHE A 303 25.50 -14.67 23.61
N ALA A 304 25.73 -13.71 22.70
CA ALA A 304 24.70 -13.14 21.84
C ALA A 304 25.33 -12.29 20.73
N THR A 305 24.58 -12.06 19.66
CA THR A 305 24.87 -11.00 18.70
C THR A 305 24.14 -9.73 19.12
N LEU A 306 24.87 -8.64 19.33
CA LEU A 306 24.33 -7.31 19.47
C LEU A 306 24.15 -6.69 18.09
N THR A 307 22.91 -6.32 17.75
CA THR A 307 22.61 -5.50 16.57
C THR A 307 22.12 -4.13 17.01
N SER A 308 22.70 -3.07 16.46
CA SER A 308 22.24 -1.69 16.63
C SER A 308 21.93 -1.10 15.26
N ILE A 309 20.70 -0.59 15.07
CA ILE A 309 20.27 0.07 13.83
C ILE A 309 19.88 1.52 14.17
N SER A 310 20.61 2.48 13.60
CA SER A 310 20.30 3.91 13.70
C SER A 310 19.91 4.42 12.33
N SER A 311 18.80 5.12 12.21
CA SER A 311 18.37 5.66 10.91
C SER A 311 17.79 7.06 11.02
N TYR A 312 17.97 7.81 9.92
CA TYR A 312 17.28 9.06 9.64
C TYR A 312 16.63 8.94 8.27
N SER A 313 15.35 9.24 8.17
CA SER A 313 14.56 9.19 6.93
C SER A 313 13.81 10.50 6.78
N ALA A 314 13.80 11.07 5.59
CA ALA A 314 13.06 12.27 5.28
C ALA A 314 12.44 12.19 3.89
N TYR A 315 11.35 12.94 3.67
CA TYR A 315 10.86 13.24 2.34
C TYR A 315 10.20 14.62 2.27
N ASP A 316 10.26 15.18 1.08
CA ASP A 316 9.50 16.37 0.65
C ASP A 316 8.54 15.94 -0.45
N TYR A 317 7.25 16.16 -0.26
CA TYR A 317 6.22 15.78 -1.19
C TYR A 317 5.36 16.98 -1.59
N GLU A 318 5.19 17.17 -2.89
CA GLU A 318 4.28 18.15 -3.46
C GLU A 318 3.30 17.45 -4.42
N SER A 319 2.02 17.80 -4.34
CA SER A 319 1.05 17.37 -5.32
C SER A 319 0.04 18.46 -5.64
N ALA A 320 -0.34 18.53 -6.90
CA ALA A 320 -1.40 19.43 -7.38
C ALA A 320 -2.32 18.66 -8.33
N GLY A 321 -3.62 18.95 -8.31
CA GLY A 321 -4.54 18.25 -9.19
C GLY A 321 -5.99 18.64 -9.02
N ASN A 322 -6.80 18.10 -9.93
CA ASN A 322 -8.24 18.25 -9.95
C ASN A 322 -8.88 17.39 -8.85
N THR A 323 -9.74 17.98 -8.03
CA THR A 323 -10.44 17.30 -6.93
C THR A 323 -11.90 16.96 -7.29
N ASP A 324 -12.49 17.69 -8.23
CA ASP A 324 -13.90 17.54 -8.61
C ASP A 324 -14.16 16.57 -9.77
N MET A 325 -13.09 16.07 -10.41
CA MET A 325 -13.15 15.19 -11.59
C MET A 325 -13.94 15.77 -12.78
N ALA A 326 -14.16 17.09 -12.81
CA ALA A 326 -14.89 17.78 -13.85
C ALA A 326 -13.98 18.24 -15.00
N ALA A 327 -14.59 18.57 -16.13
CA ALA A 327 -13.91 19.17 -17.30
C ALA A 327 -13.77 20.69 -17.20
N VAL A 328 -14.11 21.27 -16.08
CA VAL A 328 -14.01 22.70 -15.79
C VAL A 328 -13.38 22.88 -14.42
N ALA A 329 -12.56 23.93 -14.29
CA ALA A 329 -11.87 24.27 -13.07
C ALA A 329 -12.87 24.70 -11.96
N ALA A 330 -13.35 23.76 -11.18
CA ALA A 330 -14.19 24.06 -10.03
C ALA A 330 -13.39 23.97 -8.73
N LEU A 331 -12.66 22.87 -8.50
CA LEU A 331 -11.85 22.66 -7.30
C LEU A 331 -10.47 22.10 -7.67
N HIS A 332 -9.43 22.81 -7.33
CA HIS A 332 -8.04 22.34 -7.38
C HIS A 332 -7.49 22.19 -5.98
N ARG A 333 -6.69 21.17 -5.77
CA ARG A 333 -5.97 21.00 -4.52
C ARG A 333 -4.47 20.99 -4.76
N THR A 334 -3.77 21.76 -3.96
CA THR A 334 -2.31 21.69 -3.82
C THR A 334 -1.99 21.24 -2.40
N LYS A 335 -1.05 20.32 -2.28
CA LYS A 335 -0.61 19.76 -1.00
C LYS A 335 0.91 19.71 -0.97
N PHE A 336 1.48 20.16 0.14
CA PHE A 336 2.88 19.98 0.51
C PHE A 336 2.90 19.12 1.78
N GLU A 337 3.83 18.19 1.83
CA GLU A 337 4.01 17.34 3.01
C GLU A 337 5.50 17.09 3.22
N ASP A 338 6.02 17.57 4.33
CA ASP A 338 7.38 17.37 4.77
C ASP A 338 7.38 16.38 5.94
N TYR A 339 8.29 15.42 5.90
CA TYR A 339 8.40 14.39 6.91
C TYR A 339 9.84 14.12 7.27
N GLU A 340 10.10 14.01 8.57
CA GLU A 340 11.38 13.57 9.11
C GLU A 340 11.18 12.49 10.17
N GLN A 341 12.07 11.52 10.22
CA GLN A 341 12.06 10.45 11.21
C GLN A 341 13.47 10.08 11.63
N PHE A 342 13.71 10.02 12.92
CA PHE A 342 14.86 9.35 13.51
C PHE A 342 14.41 8.07 14.22
N SER A 343 15.14 6.96 14.05
CA SER A 343 14.90 5.74 14.82
C SER A 343 16.18 5.07 15.28
N GLN A 344 16.08 4.37 16.41
CA GLN A 344 17.13 3.58 17.01
C GLN A 344 16.58 2.26 17.52
N GLU A 345 17.10 1.14 17.03
CA GLU A 345 16.87 -0.18 17.58
C GLU A 345 18.17 -0.72 18.17
N ILE A 346 18.10 -1.34 19.34
CA ILE A 346 19.19 -2.12 19.93
C ILE A 346 18.60 -3.46 20.32
N ARG A 347 19.18 -4.54 19.83
CA ARG A 347 18.73 -5.90 20.17
C ARG A 347 19.90 -6.84 20.40
N PHE A 348 19.65 -7.82 21.25
CA PHE A 348 20.51 -8.96 21.51
C PHE A 348 19.80 -10.22 21.04
N VAL A 349 20.51 -11.06 20.31
CA VAL A 349 20.00 -12.32 19.78
C VAL A 349 20.92 -13.43 20.26
N SER A 350 20.40 -14.41 21.03
CA SER A 350 21.20 -15.54 21.47
C SER A 350 21.75 -16.35 20.30
N PRO A 351 22.81 -17.12 20.46
CA PRO A 351 23.24 -18.07 19.44
C PRO A 351 22.13 -18.96 18.89
N GLY A 352 21.69 -19.66 18.37
CA GLY A 352 20.56 -20.51 18.05
C GLY A 352 20.87 -21.96 18.40
N GLY A 353 19.80 -22.75 18.59
CA GLY A 353 19.91 -24.18 18.86
C GLY A 353 20.26 -24.55 20.30
N GLU A 354 20.16 -23.60 21.21
CA GLU A 354 20.31 -23.82 22.66
C GLU A 354 18.99 -24.36 23.25
N THR A 355 19.01 -24.75 24.53
CA THR A 355 17.77 -25.14 25.25
C THR A 355 16.75 -24.01 25.28
N ILE A 356 17.21 -22.77 25.35
CA ILE A 356 16.39 -21.56 25.26
C ILE A 356 17.09 -20.60 24.32
N ASP A 357 16.46 -20.35 23.17
CA ASP A 357 16.83 -19.28 22.27
C ASP A 357 16.05 -18.03 22.64
N TRP A 358 16.69 -16.85 22.61
CA TRP A 358 16.03 -15.62 23.03
C TRP A 358 16.45 -14.43 22.19
N ILE A 359 15.56 -13.45 22.09
CA ILE A 359 15.79 -12.12 21.54
C ILE A 359 15.28 -11.12 22.59
N ALA A 360 16.03 -10.06 22.83
CA ALA A 360 15.59 -8.95 23.67
C ALA A 360 16.10 -7.64 23.10
N GLY A 361 15.29 -6.59 23.16
CA GLY A 361 15.68 -5.32 22.60
C GLY A 361 14.85 -4.13 23.09
N ALA A 362 15.28 -2.97 22.61
CA ALA A 362 14.61 -1.69 22.82
C ALA A 362 14.57 -0.92 21.49
N TYR A 363 13.52 -0.15 21.31
CA TYR A 363 13.28 0.68 20.14
C TYR A 363 12.90 2.09 20.57
N TYR A 364 13.38 3.09 19.83
CA TYR A 364 12.98 4.48 19.95
C TYR A 364 12.76 5.07 18.57
N GLN A 365 11.73 5.91 18.43
CA GLN A 365 11.44 6.66 17.20
C GLN A 365 10.92 8.05 17.60
N GLN A 366 11.33 9.04 16.83
CA GLN A 366 10.74 10.36 16.80
C GLN A 366 10.51 10.75 15.36
N SER A 367 9.31 11.23 15.05
CA SER A 367 8.96 11.68 13.70
C SER A 367 8.16 12.97 13.78
N GLU A 368 8.32 13.80 12.75
CA GLU A 368 7.58 15.03 12.53
C GLU A 368 6.98 15.00 11.13
N VAL A 369 5.72 15.37 11.03
CA VAL A 369 5.02 15.55 9.75
C VAL A 369 4.38 16.92 9.72
N ASN A 370 4.71 17.70 8.69
CA ASN A 370 4.16 19.02 8.45
C ASN A 370 3.39 18.98 7.13
N ILE A 371 2.09 19.19 7.18
CA ILE A 371 1.22 19.19 6.00
C ILE A 371 0.62 20.56 5.82
N SER A 372 0.82 21.12 4.63
CA SER A 372 0.12 22.32 4.18
C SER A 372 -0.66 21.99 2.92
N GLN A 373 -1.96 22.20 2.96
CA GLN A 373 -2.78 22.01 1.79
C GLN A 373 -3.71 23.18 1.56
N ARG A 374 -4.05 23.39 0.28
CA ARG A 374 -4.99 24.42 -0.14
C ARG A 374 -5.94 23.86 -1.18
N VAL A 375 -7.22 24.08 -0.99
CA VAL A 375 -8.25 23.81 -1.99
C VAL A 375 -8.73 25.12 -2.56
N ASP A 376 -8.49 25.33 -3.85
CA ASP A 376 -8.87 26.54 -4.57
C ASP A 376 -10.14 26.33 -5.38
N ALA A 377 -11.08 27.29 -5.29
CA ALA A 377 -12.31 27.30 -6.07
C ALA A 377 -12.16 28.33 -7.20
N ILE A 378 -11.45 27.97 -8.29
CA ILE A 378 -10.82 28.95 -9.18
C ILE A 378 -11.76 29.56 -10.20
N ASP A 379 -12.42 28.82 -11.06
CA ASP A 379 -13.05 29.42 -12.25
C ASP A 379 -14.58 29.54 -12.23
N PHE A 380 -15.22 28.83 -11.33
CA PHE A 380 -16.66 28.84 -11.26
C PHE A 380 -17.24 30.20 -10.85
N ALA A 381 -16.53 30.91 -10.00
CA ALA A 381 -16.87 32.24 -9.59
C ALA A 381 -16.66 33.30 -10.68
N LEU A 382 -15.75 33.04 -11.65
CA LEU A 382 -15.35 34.02 -12.68
C LEU A 382 -16.12 33.87 -14.00
N SER A 383 -16.64 32.68 -14.32
CA SER A 383 -17.27 32.39 -15.63
C SER A 383 -18.80 32.28 -15.61
N GLY A 384 -19.43 32.23 -14.46
CA GLY A 384 -20.90 32.11 -14.32
C GLY A 384 -21.68 33.42 -14.30
N PRO A 385 -23.01 33.37 -14.21
CA PRO A 385 -23.87 34.57 -14.15
C PRO A 385 -23.55 35.52 -12.97
N LEU A 386 -22.76 35.09 -12.01
CA LEU A 386 -22.26 35.92 -10.90
C LEU A 386 -21.04 36.76 -11.28
N SER A 387 -20.48 36.61 -12.49
CA SER A 387 -19.44 37.50 -13.02
C SER A 387 -19.88 38.98 -13.08
N VAL A 388 -21.19 39.23 -13.04
CA VAL A 388 -21.77 40.60 -12.91
C VAL A 388 -21.46 41.20 -11.53
N ALA A 389 -21.11 40.41 -10.54
CA ALA A 389 -20.65 40.87 -9.24
C ALA A 389 -19.12 41.02 -9.16
N GLY A 390 -18.43 41.10 -10.29
CA GLY A 390 -16.95 41.19 -10.45
C GLY A 390 -16.21 42.24 -9.63
N ALA A 391 -16.89 42.81 -8.65
CA ALA A 391 -16.30 43.74 -7.66
C ALA A 391 -16.03 43.05 -6.31
N LEU A 392 -16.24 41.73 -6.17
CA LEU A 392 -16.21 41.04 -4.87
C LEU A 392 -15.04 40.05 -4.70
N TYR A 393 -14.27 39.80 -5.76
CA TYR A 393 -13.19 38.81 -5.72
C TYR A 393 -11.83 39.56 -5.77
N ALA A 394 -11.14 39.55 -4.68
CA ALA A 394 -9.71 39.84 -4.66
C ALA A 394 -8.98 38.51 -4.53
N ASP A 395 -8.03 38.30 -5.44
CA ASP A 395 -7.05 37.18 -5.46
C ASP A 395 -7.52 35.81 -5.01
N GLU A 396 -7.56 34.86 -5.92
CA GLU A 396 -7.66 33.39 -5.81
C GLU A 396 -8.30 32.86 -4.50
N PRO A 397 -9.62 32.64 -4.47
CA PRO A 397 -10.30 32.16 -3.27
C PRO A 397 -9.90 30.71 -2.96
N GLY A 398 -9.42 30.45 -1.74
CA GLY A 398 -9.01 29.13 -1.32
C GLY A 398 -9.22 28.88 0.18
N VAL A 399 -9.08 27.63 0.56
CA VAL A 399 -9.16 27.18 1.95
C VAL A 399 -7.85 26.49 2.33
N PRO A 400 -6.87 27.26 2.82
CA PRO A 400 -5.64 26.69 3.35
C PRO A 400 -5.88 25.98 4.68
N SER A 401 -5.13 24.89 4.89
CA SER A 401 -5.13 24.13 6.12
C SER A 401 -3.71 23.63 6.40
N THR A 402 -3.32 23.62 7.68
CA THR A 402 -2.06 23.04 8.17
C THR A 402 -2.34 21.91 9.15
N PHE A 403 -1.42 20.97 9.24
CA PHE A 403 -1.41 19.89 10.19
C PHE A 403 0.03 19.56 10.52
N ASP A 404 0.46 19.93 11.73
CA ASP A 404 1.84 19.82 12.20
C ASP A 404 1.85 18.86 13.40
N GLN A 405 2.35 17.62 13.20
CA GLN A 405 2.33 16.59 14.21
C GLN A 405 3.74 16.08 14.53
N GLU A 406 4.11 16.11 15.82
CA GLU A 406 5.26 15.39 16.36
C GLU A 406 4.80 14.09 17.01
N SER A 407 5.49 12.97 16.72
CA SER A 407 5.24 11.69 17.35
C SER A 407 6.52 11.14 17.97
N LYS A 408 6.44 10.72 19.23
CA LYS A 408 7.55 10.07 19.95
C LYS A 408 7.08 8.71 20.44
N SER A 409 7.81 7.66 20.10
CA SER A 409 7.52 6.32 20.58
C SER A 409 8.76 5.60 21.09
N TRP A 410 8.57 4.76 22.11
CA TRP A 410 9.58 3.84 22.56
C TRP A 410 8.97 2.50 22.94
N ALA A 411 9.77 1.44 22.85
CA ALA A 411 9.35 0.11 23.24
C ALA A 411 10.50 -0.69 23.83
N ILE A 412 10.13 -1.65 24.68
CA ILE A 412 10.99 -2.75 25.11
C ILE A 412 10.32 -4.06 24.73
N PHE A 413 11.09 -5.01 24.23
CA PHE A 413 10.55 -6.28 23.76
C PHE A 413 11.46 -7.45 24.05
N GLY A 414 10.87 -8.63 24.10
CA GLY A 414 11.62 -9.87 24.19
C GLY A 414 10.78 -11.05 23.72
N GLN A 415 11.45 -12.04 23.19
CA GLN A 415 10.88 -13.31 22.77
C GLN A 415 11.83 -14.44 23.21
N GLY A 416 11.27 -15.48 23.81
CA GLY A 416 12.00 -16.68 24.17
C GLY A 416 11.39 -17.91 23.51
N THR A 417 12.23 -18.79 22.97
CA THR A 417 11.84 -20.08 22.41
C THR A 417 12.49 -21.18 23.25
N TRP A 418 11.67 -21.99 23.88
CA TRP A 418 12.11 -23.17 24.60
C TRP A 418 12.08 -24.39 23.69
N ASN A 419 13.25 -24.93 23.40
CA ASN A 419 13.47 -26.18 22.69
C ASN A 419 13.20 -27.36 23.64
N ALA A 420 11.92 -27.66 23.90
CA ALA A 420 11.47 -28.61 24.91
C ALA A 420 11.92 -30.05 24.59
N THR A 421 11.95 -30.40 23.29
CA THR A 421 12.54 -31.64 22.76
C THR A 421 13.21 -31.31 21.43
N GLU A 422 13.84 -32.30 20.78
CA GLU A 422 14.39 -32.14 19.44
C GLU A 422 13.33 -31.78 18.38
N THR A 423 12.05 -32.09 18.66
CA THR A 423 10.93 -31.89 17.71
C THR A 423 9.86 -30.91 18.21
N LEU A 424 9.91 -30.45 19.45
CA LEU A 424 8.90 -29.58 20.05
C LEU A 424 9.50 -28.29 20.56
N ARG A 425 9.04 -27.17 20.04
CA ARG A 425 9.45 -25.82 20.42
C ARG A 425 8.24 -25.00 20.87
N LEU A 426 8.43 -24.22 21.94
CA LEU A 426 7.43 -23.33 22.52
C LEU A 426 7.99 -21.92 22.55
N SER A 427 7.35 -20.97 21.88
CA SER A 427 7.78 -19.58 21.87
C SER A 427 6.80 -18.68 22.60
N LEU A 428 7.32 -17.71 23.34
CA LEU A 428 6.57 -16.65 23.99
C LEU A 428 7.25 -15.31 23.73
N GLY A 429 6.48 -14.32 23.30
CA GLY A 429 6.92 -12.95 23.07
C GLY A 429 6.09 -11.95 23.86
N LEU A 430 6.73 -10.87 24.29
CA LEU A 430 6.10 -9.76 24.99
C LEU A 430 6.75 -8.45 24.57
N ARG A 431 5.95 -7.40 24.35
CA ARG A 431 6.41 -6.05 24.06
C ARG A 431 5.54 -5.02 24.77
N TYR A 432 6.18 -4.01 25.32
CA TYR A 432 5.54 -2.82 25.82
C TYR A 432 5.87 -1.65 24.90
N ASN A 433 4.85 -0.94 24.45
CA ASN A 433 4.97 0.25 23.60
C ASN A 433 4.41 1.44 24.36
N LYS A 434 5.03 2.60 24.23
CA LYS A 434 4.46 3.88 24.62
C LYS A 434 4.67 4.88 23.49
N GLU A 435 3.63 5.66 23.21
CA GLU A 435 3.62 6.70 22.17
C GLU A 435 2.98 7.97 22.71
N THR A 436 3.52 9.11 22.30
CA THR A 436 2.94 10.44 22.49
C THR A 436 2.84 11.12 21.13
N LYS A 437 1.70 11.71 20.82
CA LYS A 437 1.47 12.53 19.63
C LYS A 437 1.04 13.93 20.04
N ASP A 438 1.81 14.93 19.62
CA ASP A 438 1.51 16.35 19.81
C ASP A 438 1.08 16.95 18.45
N LEU A 439 0.01 17.76 18.42
CA LEU A 439 -0.59 18.30 17.20
C LEU A 439 -0.95 19.77 17.32
N ASP A 440 -0.60 20.51 16.27
CA ASP A 440 -1.18 21.79 15.90
C ASP A 440 -1.88 21.68 14.54
N LYS A 441 -3.15 22.12 14.46
CA LYS A 441 -3.95 22.09 13.23
C LYS A 441 -4.73 23.36 13.05
N GLU A 442 -4.57 23.96 11.89
CA GLU A 442 -5.28 25.18 11.53
C GLU A 442 -5.99 25.02 10.18
N ARG A 443 -7.13 25.66 10.05
CA ARG A 443 -7.84 25.83 8.79
C ARG A 443 -8.51 27.19 8.76
N TYR A 444 -8.31 27.94 7.69
CA TYR A 444 -8.91 29.26 7.52
C TYR A 444 -9.34 29.47 6.07
N ALA A 445 -10.23 30.45 5.83
CA ALA A 445 -10.62 30.84 4.48
C ALA A 445 -9.77 32.04 4.05
N ASP A 446 -9.26 31.99 2.83
CA ASP A 446 -8.49 33.02 2.20
C ASP A 446 -9.17 33.51 0.91
N GLY A 447 -9.17 34.80 0.68
CA GLY A 447 -9.56 35.40 -0.59
C GLY A 447 -11.05 35.65 -0.87
N LEU A 448 -12.01 34.94 -0.31
CA LEU A 448 -13.44 35.19 -0.53
C LEU A 448 -14.11 35.81 0.69
N GLN A 449 -14.14 37.14 0.77
CA GLN A 449 -14.80 37.85 1.84
C GLN A 449 -16.00 38.64 1.32
N ILE A 450 -17.19 38.03 1.32
CA ILE A 450 -18.40 38.85 1.39
C ILE A 450 -18.55 39.23 2.86
N ARG A 451 -18.10 40.42 3.25
CA ARG A 451 -18.31 40.96 4.60
C ARG A 451 -19.73 41.49 4.73
N LEU A 452 -20.58 40.71 5.36
CA LEU A 452 -21.82 41.22 5.96
C LEU A 452 -21.60 41.27 7.48
N GLY A 453 -21.10 42.39 7.97
CA GLY A 453 -20.71 42.55 9.37
C GLY A 453 -19.38 41.88 9.70
N ASN A 454 -19.29 41.13 10.77
CA ASN A 454 -18.08 40.42 11.21
C ASN A 454 -17.95 38.98 10.65
N ASN A 455 -18.84 38.56 9.73
CA ASN A 455 -18.89 37.20 9.23
C ASN A 455 -18.37 37.13 7.79
N THR A 456 -17.66 36.08 7.47
CA THR A 456 -17.11 35.79 6.14
C THR A 456 -17.98 34.72 5.48
N PHE A 457 -18.36 34.89 4.23
CA PHE A 457 -19.28 33.99 3.53
C PHE A 457 -18.69 33.52 2.19
N LEU A 458 -18.86 32.26 1.85
CA LEU A 458 -18.72 31.71 0.50
C LEU A 458 -20.06 31.75 -0.23
N ALA A 459 -20.09 32.22 -1.46
CA ALA A 459 -21.28 32.24 -2.26
C ALA A 459 -21.55 30.83 -2.85
N ASN A 460 -22.71 30.24 -2.56
CA ASN A 460 -23.18 29.06 -3.29
C ASN A 460 -23.92 29.54 -4.56
N PRO A 461 -23.36 29.25 -5.73
CA PRO A 461 -23.97 29.63 -7.00
C PRO A 461 -25.25 28.85 -7.33
N LEU A 462 -25.57 27.79 -6.58
CA LEU A 462 -26.56 26.79 -6.92
C LEU A 462 -28.01 27.24 -6.77
N ASN A 463 -28.29 28.06 -5.81
CA ASN A 463 -29.69 28.44 -5.52
C ASN A 463 -29.85 29.89 -5.11
N GLY A 464 -28.85 30.72 -5.32
CA GLY A 464 -28.85 32.12 -4.86
C GLY A 464 -28.74 32.27 -3.35
N GLN A 465 -28.49 31.18 -2.61
CA GLN A 465 -28.20 31.21 -1.19
C GLN A 465 -26.69 31.48 -1.00
N LEU A 466 -26.36 32.43 -0.16
CA LEU A 466 -25.01 32.62 0.30
C LEU A 466 -24.78 31.54 1.39
N ILE A 467 -23.99 30.57 1.10
CA ILE A 467 -23.50 29.62 2.09
C ILE A 467 -22.20 30.17 2.64
N ALA A 468 -22.23 30.54 3.90
CA ALA A 468 -21.00 30.73 4.67
C ALA A 468 -20.57 29.37 5.19
N ASP A 469 -19.84 28.62 4.39
CA ASP A 469 -19.14 27.43 4.87
C ASP A 469 -17.67 27.78 5.06
N VAL A 470 -17.40 28.62 6.03
CA VAL A 470 -16.05 28.83 6.49
C VAL A 470 -15.87 28.01 7.76
N ARG A 471 -15.54 26.74 7.56
CA ARG A 471 -15.16 25.81 8.62
C ARG A 471 -13.78 26.17 9.11
N GLN A 472 -13.63 27.37 9.71
CA GLN A 472 -12.37 27.77 10.33
C GLN A 472 -12.25 27.09 11.68
N HIS A 473 -11.09 26.51 11.92
CA HIS A 473 -10.74 26.00 13.23
C HIS A 473 -9.24 26.17 13.49
N SER A 474 -8.89 26.28 14.76
CA SER A 474 -7.51 26.26 15.21
C SER A 474 -7.47 25.39 16.47
N PHE A 475 -6.72 24.33 16.39
CA PHE A 475 -6.44 23.42 17.50
C PHE A 475 -4.94 23.48 17.73
N THR A 476 -4.54 23.91 18.90
CA THR A 476 -3.13 24.07 19.27
C THR A 476 -2.85 23.37 20.57
N ASP A 477 -1.60 22.91 20.72
CA ASP A 477 -1.11 22.24 21.92
C ASP A 477 -1.95 20.97 22.26
N LEU A 478 -2.49 20.27 21.26
CA LEU A 478 -3.14 18.97 21.49
C LEU A 478 -2.08 17.92 21.76
N SER A 479 -2.31 17.06 22.74
CA SER A 479 -1.41 15.97 23.08
C SER A 479 -2.19 14.70 23.43
N ARG A 480 -1.76 13.57 22.89
CA ARG A 480 -2.33 12.24 23.12
C ARG A 480 -1.25 11.26 23.51
N ASP A 481 -1.44 10.59 24.63
CA ASP A 481 -0.56 9.52 25.13
C ASP A 481 -1.24 8.17 25.01
N GLU A 482 -0.50 7.17 24.50
CA GLU A 482 -0.96 5.78 24.42
C GLU A 482 0.11 4.82 24.90
N ASP A 483 -0.29 3.77 25.61
CA ASP A 483 0.57 2.67 25.95
C ASP A 483 -0.14 1.31 25.80
N LYS A 484 0.61 0.31 25.32
CA LYS A 484 0.06 -1.01 25.05
C LYS A 484 1.06 -2.13 25.26
N TRP A 485 0.59 -3.18 25.89
CA TRP A 485 1.26 -4.47 25.91
C TRP A 485 0.77 -5.34 24.74
N THR A 486 1.69 -5.90 23.96
CA THR A 486 1.38 -6.92 22.97
C THR A 486 2.07 -8.22 23.36
N PHE A 487 1.43 -9.36 23.04
CA PHE A 487 1.97 -10.68 23.32
C PHE A 487 1.87 -11.61 22.10
N SER A 488 2.71 -12.62 22.06
CA SER A 488 2.60 -13.74 21.13
C SER A 488 2.95 -15.05 21.83
N GLY A 489 2.35 -16.13 21.38
CA GLY A 489 2.67 -17.47 21.80
C GLY A 489 2.56 -18.43 20.63
N SER A 490 3.50 -19.36 20.48
CA SER A 490 3.41 -20.39 19.46
C SER A 490 3.93 -21.73 19.94
N VAL A 491 3.37 -22.78 19.37
CA VAL A 491 3.80 -24.17 19.48
C VAL A 491 4.21 -24.64 18.10
N GLN A 492 5.39 -25.18 17.97
CA GLN A 492 5.92 -25.74 16.74
C GLN A 492 6.31 -27.21 17.00
N TRP A 493 5.86 -28.09 16.13
CA TRP A 493 6.12 -29.50 16.22
C TRP A 493 6.60 -30.08 14.88
N ASP A 494 7.83 -30.55 14.83
CA ASP A 494 8.36 -31.28 13.69
C ASP A 494 7.80 -32.71 13.76
N ALA A 495 6.69 -32.94 13.05
CA ALA A 495 5.99 -34.23 13.04
C ALA A 495 6.81 -35.31 12.30
N THR A 496 7.63 -34.88 11.34
CA THR A 496 8.66 -35.66 10.65
C THR A 496 9.83 -34.74 10.31
N ASP A 497 10.93 -35.29 9.78
CA ASP A 497 12.08 -34.48 9.32
C ASP A 497 11.70 -33.48 8.20
N ASP A 498 10.62 -33.78 7.46
CA ASP A 498 10.16 -32.97 6.31
C ASP A 498 8.81 -32.27 6.57
N ALA A 499 8.23 -32.33 7.78
CA ALA A 499 6.93 -31.76 8.07
C ALA A 499 6.87 -31.09 9.44
N MET A 500 6.64 -29.81 9.45
CA MET A 500 6.43 -28.97 10.63
C MET A 500 4.97 -28.54 10.72
N LEU A 501 4.35 -28.74 11.90
CA LEU A 501 3.04 -28.23 12.27
C LEU A 501 3.21 -27.11 13.30
N TYR A 502 2.38 -26.10 13.21
CA TYR A 502 2.40 -25.02 14.19
C TYR A 502 1.01 -24.50 14.54
N ALA A 503 0.91 -23.90 15.71
CA ALA A 503 -0.22 -23.10 16.13
C ALA A 503 0.28 -21.85 16.83
N SER A 504 -0.33 -20.71 16.57
CA SER A 504 0.05 -19.44 17.18
C SER A 504 -1.16 -18.61 17.60
N ILE A 505 -0.92 -17.77 18.60
CA ILE A 505 -1.79 -16.67 19.02
C ILE A 505 -0.93 -15.41 19.11
N SER A 506 -1.41 -14.30 18.57
CA SER A 506 -0.66 -13.03 18.60
C SER A 506 -1.60 -11.84 18.67
N THR A 507 -1.12 -10.75 19.27
CA THR A 507 -1.80 -9.48 19.30
C THR A 507 -1.02 -8.43 18.53
N GLY A 508 -1.75 -7.49 17.92
CA GLY A 508 -1.21 -6.30 17.29
C GLY A 508 -1.90 -5.05 17.82
N PHE A 509 -1.27 -3.92 17.56
CA PHE A 509 -1.73 -2.62 17.98
C PHE A 509 -1.32 -1.56 16.95
N LYS A 510 -2.27 -0.67 16.63
CA LYS A 510 -2.04 0.53 15.84
C LYS A 510 -2.55 1.72 16.63
N GLY A 511 -1.70 2.73 16.81
CA GLY A 511 -2.02 3.91 17.61
C GLY A 511 -3.23 4.66 17.07
N GLY A 512 -4.01 5.25 17.97
CA GLY A 512 -4.96 6.29 17.61
C GLY A 512 -4.25 7.56 17.14
N GLY A 513 -5.00 8.56 16.73
CA GLY A 513 -4.40 9.77 16.20
C GLY A 513 -5.41 10.85 15.95
N TYR A 514 -5.02 11.74 15.04
CA TYR A 514 -5.80 12.91 14.67
C TYR A 514 -6.09 12.91 13.17
N ASP A 515 -7.34 13.19 12.81
CA ASP A 515 -7.80 13.27 11.41
C ASP A 515 -7.25 14.53 10.73
N GLU A 516 -6.31 14.34 9.80
CA GLU A 516 -5.71 15.42 9.03
C GLU A 516 -6.75 16.13 8.15
N ALA A 517 -7.64 15.37 7.53
CA ALA A 517 -8.64 15.89 6.61
C ALA A 517 -9.89 16.47 7.30
N TYR A 518 -9.94 16.47 8.64
CA TYR A 518 -11.08 17.07 9.34
C TYR A 518 -11.30 18.52 8.90
N SER A 519 -12.44 18.75 8.27
CA SER A 519 -12.81 20.06 7.72
C SER A 519 -13.71 20.89 8.63
N GLY A 520 -14.04 20.39 9.83
CA GLY A 520 -14.99 20.98 10.76
C GLY A 520 -16.44 20.54 10.50
N ALA A 521 -17.25 20.42 11.55
CA ALA A 521 -18.70 20.46 11.42
C ALA A 521 -19.05 21.91 11.04
N GLY A 522 -19.59 22.11 9.84
CA GLY A 522 -19.76 23.45 9.31
C GLY A 522 -20.75 24.28 10.10
N TYR A 523 -20.46 25.57 10.22
CA TYR A 523 -21.53 26.52 10.42
C TYR A 523 -22.36 26.57 9.15
N GLU A 524 -23.50 25.92 9.10
CA GLU A 524 -24.46 26.17 8.05
C GLU A 524 -25.19 27.48 8.40
N ILE A 525 -24.65 28.60 7.91
CA ILE A 525 -25.36 29.87 7.98
C ILE A 525 -26.23 29.93 6.73
N ARG A 526 -27.52 29.71 6.92
CA ARG A 526 -28.53 29.94 5.88
C ARG A 526 -28.99 31.40 5.94
N LEU A 527 -28.83 32.12 4.82
CA LEU A 527 -29.61 33.36 4.67
C LEU A 527 -31.08 32.98 4.47
N ALA A 528 -31.88 33.17 5.49
CA ALA A 528 -33.28 32.83 5.45
C ALA A 528 -34.09 33.69 4.45
N ASN A 529 -33.54 34.86 4.05
CA ASN A 529 -34.17 35.74 3.06
C ASN A 529 -33.18 36.79 2.54
N LEU A 530 -33.57 37.49 1.46
CA LEU A 530 -32.84 38.60 0.86
C LEU A 530 -32.70 39.84 1.82
N SER A 531 -33.27 39.83 2.99
CA SER A 531 -33.17 40.90 4.00
C SER A 531 -32.00 40.75 4.96
N GLY A 532 -31.19 39.67 4.82
CA GLY A 532 -29.97 39.54 5.60
C GLY A 532 -30.12 38.92 6.99
N GLU A 533 -31.24 38.26 7.25
CA GLU A 533 -31.43 37.53 8.52
C GLU A 533 -30.68 36.20 8.46
N LEU A 534 -29.73 36.03 9.34
CA LEU A 534 -28.93 34.82 9.46
C LEU A 534 -29.63 33.84 10.41
N THR A 535 -29.95 32.65 9.90
CA THR A 535 -30.41 31.54 10.72
C THR A 535 -29.38 30.41 10.65
N GLY A 536 -28.91 29.95 11.77
CA GLY A 536 -27.99 28.81 11.89
C GLY A 536 -27.72 28.52 13.37
N GLU A 537 -27.59 27.27 13.70
CA GLU A 537 -27.02 26.86 14.98
C GLU A 537 -25.52 26.83 14.89
N SER A 538 -24.85 27.45 15.88
CA SER A 538 -23.40 27.31 16.02
C SER A 538 -23.10 25.88 16.50
N VAL A 539 -22.42 25.10 15.70
CA VAL A 539 -21.78 23.89 16.23
C VAL A 539 -20.74 24.35 17.26
N PRO A 540 -20.69 23.76 18.46
CA PRO A 540 -19.69 24.12 19.46
C PRO A 540 -18.30 23.99 18.83
N GLY A 541 -17.62 25.12 18.65
CA GLY A 541 -16.29 25.13 18.06
C GLY A 541 -15.27 24.50 19.00
N ASN A 542 -14.21 23.95 18.45
CA ASN A 542 -12.97 23.57 19.11
C ASN A 542 -13.06 22.49 20.19
N ASP A 543 -13.97 21.51 20.05
CA ASP A 543 -13.85 20.27 20.80
C ASP A 543 -12.80 19.39 20.10
N PRO A 544 -11.61 19.16 20.69
CA PRO A 544 -10.57 18.37 20.06
C PRO A 544 -10.97 16.90 19.81
N SER A 545 -11.95 16.38 20.55
CA SER A 545 -12.43 15.01 20.39
C SER A 545 -13.01 14.71 18.99
N VAL A 546 -13.40 15.75 18.24
CA VAL A 546 -13.87 15.58 16.84
C VAL A 546 -12.76 15.24 15.85
N LEU A 547 -11.49 15.47 16.23
CA LEU A 547 -10.32 15.12 15.44
C LEU A 547 -9.80 13.74 15.78
N GLU A 548 -10.08 13.25 16.97
CA GLU A 548 -9.46 12.04 17.48
C GLU A 548 -10.15 10.79 16.93
N TYR A 549 -9.35 9.79 16.63
CA TYR A 549 -9.78 8.43 16.38
C TYR A 549 -9.06 7.47 17.33
N GLU A 550 -9.76 6.40 17.70
CA GLU A 550 -9.29 5.46 18.71
C GLU A 550 -8.25 4.48 18.15
N PRO A 551 -7.38 3.90 19.00
CA PRO A 551 -6.45 2.87 18.60
C PRO A 551 -7.18 1.61 18.12
N GLU A 552 -6.57 0.94 17.14
CA GLU A 552 -7.01 -0.34 16.60
C GLU A 552 -6.23 -1.47 17.25
N GLU A 553 -6.91 -2.52 17.64
CA GLU A 553 -6.33 -3.70 18.25
C GLU A 553 -6.72 -4.97 17.49
N VAL A 554 -5.84 -5.96 17.49
CA VAL A 554 -6.12 -7.25 16.86
C VAL A 554 -5.70 -8.40 17.74
N LEU A 555 -6.53 -9.45 17.76
CA LEU A 555 -6.20 -10.76 18.28
C LEU A 555 -6.27 -11.78 17.15
N ALA A 556 -5.17 -12.47 16.89
CA ALA A 556 -5.05 -13.42 15.80
C ALA A 556 -4.74 -14.84 16.27
N TYR A 557 -5.34 -15.80 15.61
CA TYR A 557 -5.12 -17.23 15.77
C TYR A 557 -4.70 -17.82 14.43
N GLU A 558 -3.67 -18.62 14.38
CA GLU A 558 -3.22 -19.30 13.18
C GLU A 558 -2.80 -20.74 13.48
N ILE A 559 -3.18 -21.66 12.59
CA ILE A 559 -2.72 -23.05 12.59
C ILE A 559 -2.20 -23.36 11.19
N GLY A 560 -1.00 -23.91 11.08
CA GLY A 560 -0.44 -24.22 9.78
C GLY A 560 0.42 -25.47 9.74
N ALA A 561 0.79 -25.82 8.52
CA ALA A 561 1.70 -26.90 8.22
C ALA A 561 2.65 -26.48 7.11
N LYS A 562 3.93 -26.83 7.24
CA LYS A 562 4.96 -26.65 6.23
C LYS A 562 5.60 -28.00 5.95
N MET A 563 5.61 -28.39 4.67
CA MET A 563 5.95 -29.73 4.27
C MET A 563 6.89 -29.75 3.08
N GLY A 564 8.03 -30.40 3.23
CA GLY A 564 8.88 -30.86 2.13
C GLY A 564 8.31 -32.18 1.58
N LEU A 565 8.19 -32.32 0.28
CA LEU A 565 7.60 -33.45 -0.39
C LEU A 565 8.52 -33.95 -1.50
N LEU A 566 8.32 -35.20 -1.94
CA LEU A 566 9.02 -35.80 -3.08
C LEU A 566 10.55 -35.74 -2.93
N ASP A 567 11.07 -36.09 -1.74
CA ASP A 567 12.51 -36.04 -1.40
C ASP A 567 13.15 -34.64 -1.64
N GLY A 568 12.41 -33.57 -1.26
CA GLY A 568 12.84 -32.18 -1.41
C GLY A 568 12.62 -31.57 -2.80
N ALA A 569 11.96 -32.29 -3.72
CA ALA A 569 11.63 -31.72 -5.04
C ALA A 569 10.36 -30.87 -5.04
N ALA A 570 9.56 -30.91 -3.97
CA ALA A 570 8.39 -30.07 -3.80
C ALA A 570 8.24 -29.59 -2.36
N GLU A 571 7.56 -28.49 -2.17
CA GLU A 571 7.14 -27.95 -0.88
C GLU A 571 5.67 -27.53 -0.94
N LEU A 572 5.00 -27.63 0.19
CA LEU A 572 3.60 -27.24 0.34
C LEU A 572 3.39 -26.64 1.72
N ASN A 573 2.85 -25.42 1.76
CA ASN A 573 2.52 -24.70 2.97
C ASN A 573 1.00 -24.48 3.03
N ILE A 574 0.42 -24.62 4.22
CA ILE A 574 -1.01 -24.42 4.46
C ILE A 574 -1.15 -23.62 5.75
N ALA A 575 -1.97 -22.59 5.74
CA ALA A 575 -2.33 -21.83 6.94
C ALA A 575 -3.84 -21.62 7.02
N LEU A 576 -4.40 -21.80 8.21
CA LEU A 576 -5.77 -21.43 8.56
C LEU A 576 -5.64 -20.32 9.61
N PHE A 577 -6.32 -19.21 9.39
CA PHE A 577 -6.22 -18.06 10.26
C PHE A 577 -7.60 -17.47 10.62
N ARG A 578 -7.66 -16.79 11.76
CA ARG A 578 -8.74 -15.92 12.18
C ARG A 578 -8.14 -14.73 12.94
N MET A 579 -8.52 -13.53 12.53
CA MET A 579 -8.10 -12.26 13.13
C MET A 579 -9.35 -11.49 13.52
N GLU A 580 -9.42 -11.05 14.78
CA GLU A 580 -10.50 -10.31 15.37
C GLU A 580 -10.01 -8.91 15.69
N TYR A 581 -10.62 -7.89 15.05
CA TYR A 581 -10.23 -6.50 15.17
C TYR A 581 -11.26 -5.74 16.02
N GLU A 582 -10.75 -4.95 16.96
CA GLU A 582 -11.52 -3.98 17.72
C GLU A 582 -11.16 -2.57 17.24
N ASN A 583 -12.15 -1.70 17.03
CA ASN A 583 -11.99 -0.33 16.56
C ASN A 583 -11.23 -0.22 15.24
N LEU A 584 -11.49 -1.08 14.26
CA LEU A 584 -10.81 -1.04 12.96
C LEU A 584 -10.86 0.39 12.40
N GLN A 585 -9.69 0.96 12.15
CA GLN A 585 -9.60 2.32 11.59
C GLN A 585 -9.91 2.29 10.10
N THR A 586 -10.88 3.07 9.68
CA THR A 586 -11.36 3.16 8.30
C THR A 586 -11.26 4.58 7.76
N SER A 587 -11.26 4.72 6.44
CA SER A 587 -11.24 6.02 5.77
C SER A 587 -12.40 6.10 4.79
N SER A 588 -13.31 7.05 5.02
CA SER A 588 -14.49 7.29 4.20
C SER A 588 -14.43 8.64 3.49
N LEU A 589 -14.92 8.68 2.24
CA LEU A 589 -15.05 9.93 1.51
C LEU A 589 -16.25 10.72 2.05
N VAL A 590 -15.98 11.87 2.66
CA VAL A 590 -17.00 12.79 3.16
C VAL A 590 -16.83 14.13 2.48
N GLY A 591 -17.69 14.43 1.52
CA GLY A 591 -17.53 15.59 0.67
C GLY A 591 -16.42 15.44 -0.34
N ASP A 592 -15.34 16.16 -0.16
CA ASP A 592 -14.13 16.18 -1.00
C ASP A 592 -12.89 15.64 -0.27
N VAL A 593 -13.06 15.11 0.95
CA VAL A 593 -11.96 14.67 1.80
C VAL A 593 -12.20 13.26 2.36
N PHE A 594 -11.11 12.54 2.57
CA PHE A 594 -11.13 11.25 3.23
C PHE A 594 -10.96 11.41 4.74
N ARG A 595 -11.98 11.11 5.49
CA ARG A 595 -11.99 11.22 6.95
C ARG A 595 -11.67 9.89 7.60
N VAL A 596 -10.97 9.95 8.74
CA VAL A 596 -10.72 8.78 9.59
C VAL A 596 -11.87 8.58 10.56
N GLY A 597 -12.30 7.33 10.71
CA GLY A 597 -13.22 6.87 11.72
C GLY A 597 -12.85 5.47 12.18
N ASN A 598 -13.50 5.01 13.23
CA ASN A 598 -13.39 3.62 13.66
C ASN A 598 -14.67 2.89 13.26
N ALA A 599 -14.53 1.78 12.52
CA ALA A 599 -15.54 0.74 12.48
C ALA A 599 -15.52 0.01 13.83
N GLY A 600 -16.61 -0.56 14.24
CA GLY A 600 -16.68 -1.30 15.49
C GLY A 600 -15.77 -2.53 15.48
N GLU A 601 -16.35 -3.72 15.38
CA GLU A 601 -15.65 -4.99 15.36
C GLU A 601 -15.58 -5.55 13.92
N SER A 602 -14.46 -6.19 13.55
CA SER A 602 -14.28 -6.80 12.24
C SER A 602 -13.56 -8.13 12.36
N ILE A 603 -13.89 -9.04 11.45
CA ILE A 603 -13.29 -10.36 11.40
C ILE A 603 -12.67 -10.57 10.02
N SER A 604 -11.44 -11.10 10.01
CA SER A 604 -10.78 -11.61 8.82
C SER A 604 -10.34 -13.05 9.09
N GLN A 605 -10.87 -14.01 8.31
CA GLN A 605 -10.56 -15.42 8.48
C GLN A 605 -10.44 -16.12 7.12
N GLY A 606 -9.72 -17.24 7.08
CA GLY A 606 -9.56 -17.91 5.81
C GLY A 606 -8.55 -19.04 5.79
N VAL A 607 -8.24 -19.47 4.57
CA VAL A 607 -7.29 -20.53 4.27
C VAL A 607 -6.32 -20.05 3.20
N GLU A 608 -5.03 -20.23 3.43
CA GLU A 608 -3.97 -19.97 2.47
C GLU A 608 -3.21 -21.24 2.17
N VAL A 609 -2.91 -21.46 0.91
CA VAL A 609 -2.14 -22.61 0.44
C VAL A 609 -1.14 -22.11 -0.59
N ASP A 610 0.11 -22.44 -0.41
CA ASP A 610 1.14 -22.20 -1.41
C ASP A 610 2.08 -23.39 -1.55
N GLY A 611 2.66 -23.53 -2.72
CA GLY A 611 3.60 -24.60 -2.97
C GLY A 611 4.43 -24.38 -4.21
N ARG A 612 5.55 -25.06 -4.23
CA ARG A 612 6.51 -25.04 -5.33
C ARG A 612 6.94 -26.48 -5.62
N TRP A 613 6.98 -26.84 -6.91
CA TRP A 613 7.36 -28.17 -7.36
C TRP A 613 8.33 -28.12 -8.53
N ARG A 614 9.53 -28.62 -8.34
CA ARG A 614 10.53 -28.83 -9.39
C ARG A 614 10.23 -30.15 -10.09
N VAL A 615 9.32 -30.08 -11.07
CA VAL A 615 8.81 -31.25 -11.81
C VAL A 615 9.94 -31.99 -12.56
N THR A 616 10.90 -31.22 -13.06
CA THR A 616 12.16 -31.72 -13.67
C THR A 616 13.27 -30.71 -13.37
N GLU A 617 14.53 -31.04 -13.68
CA GLU A 617 15.65 -30.08 -13.57
C GLU A 617 15.42 -28.76 -14.34
N ARG A 618 14.51 -28.77 -15.31
CA ARG A 618 14.25 -27.64 -16.21
C ARG A 618 12.87 -27.02 -16.06
N PHE A 619 11.98 -27.67 -15.33
CA PHE A 619 10.60 -27.24 -15.21
C PHE A 619 10.17 -27.15 -13.76
N THR A 620 9.79 -25.93 -13.36
CA THR A 620 9.28 -25.63 -12.02
C THR A 620 7.86 -25.07 -12.14
N LEU A 621 6.96 -25.54 -11.30
CA LEU A 621 5.64 -24.99 -11.07
C LEU A 621 5.61 -24.37 -9.68
N SER A 622 5.00 -23.20 -9.57
CA SER A 622 4.65 -22.58 -8.28
C SER A 622 3.17 -22.22 -8.33
N ALA A 623 2.45 -22.46 -7.25
CA ALA A 623 1.05 -22.11 -7.14
C ALA A 623 0.78 -21.58 -5.74
N ALA A 624 -0.08 -20.58 -5.64
CA ALA A 624 -0.62 -20.10 -4.38
C ALA A 624 -2.11 -19.78 -4.57
N ALA A 625 -2.91 -20.04 -3.54
CA ALA A 625 -4.32 -19.73 -3.52
C ALA A 625 -4.76 -19.35 -2.11
N ALA A 626 -5.72 -18.45 -2.02
CA ALA A 626 -6.32 -18.06 -0.76
C ALA A 626 -7.84 -17.99 -0.90
N TYR A 627 -8.50 -18.41 0.16
CA TYR A 627 -9.89 -18.14 0.45
C TYR A 627 -9.95 -17.19 1.63
N LEU A 628 -10.67 -16.08 1.48
CA LEU A 628 -10.80 -15.03 2.47
C LEU A 628 -12.28 -14.77 2.75
N ASP A 629 -12.65 -14.80 4.03
CA ASP A 629 -13.94 -14.38 4.55
C ASP A 629 -13.67 -13.24 5.54
N ALA A 630 -13.82 -12.00 5.07
CA ALA A 630 -13.50 -10.78 5.84
C ALA A 630 -14.70 -9.84 5.83
N TYR A 631 -15.21 -9.49 7.02
CA TYR A 631 -16.44 -8.73 7.17
C TYR A 631 -16.45 -7.88 8.45
N TYR A 632 -17.35 -6.89 8.49
CA TYR A 632 -17.64 -6.12 9.69
C TYR A 632 -18.57 -6.92 10.60
N GLU A 633 -18.15 -7.22 11.84
CA GLU A 633 -18.99 -7.89 12.84
C GLU A 633 -19.96 -6.90 13.50
N ASP A 634 -19.56 -5.63 13.65
CA ASP A 634 -20.39 -4.52 14.09
C ASP A 634 -19.89 -3.22 13.46
N PHE A 635 -20.64 -2.65 12.52
CA PHE A 635 -20.35 -1.35 11.95
C PHE A 635 -21.62 -0.59 11.59
N THR A 636 -22.12 0.19 12.55
CA THR A 636 -23.25 1.09 12.35
C THR A 636 -22.78 2.53 12.14
N GLY A 637 -23.51 3.31 11.35
CA GLY A 637 -23.16 4.70 11.07
C GLY A 637 -22.13 4.91 9.97
N ALA A 638 -21.90 3.91 9.11
CA ALA A 638 -21.05 4.04 7.93
C ALA A 638 -21.60 5.06 6.92
N THR A 639 -20.74 5.59 6.06
CA THR A 639 -21.15 6.54 5.00
C THR A 639 -22.18 5.89 4.07
N CYS A 640 -23.25 6.59 3.79
CA CYS A 640 -24.31 6.11 2.91
C CYS A 640 -23.90 6.21 1.44
N THR A 641 -24.38 5.28 0.62
CA THR A 641 -24.21 5.36 -0.84
C THR A 641 -24.97 6.54 -1.44
N ILE A 642 -24.55 7.03 -2.60
CA ILE A 642 -25.28 8.10 -3.30
C ILE A 642 -26.72 7.68 -3.62
N PRO A 643 -27.02 6.47 -4.12
CA PRO A 643 -28.38 6.02 -4.32
C PRO A 643 -29.26 6.05 -3.05
N GLN A 644 -28.72 5.68 -1.90
CA GLN A 644 -29.45 5.72 -0.64
C GLN A 644 -29.86 7.14 -0.23
N THR A 645 -29.00 8.13 -0.53
CA THR A 645 -29.27 9.53 -0.18
C THR A 645 -30.12 10.28 -1.20
N THR A 646 -30.07 9.89 -2.46
CA THR A 646 -30.79 10.56 -3.58
C THR A 646 -32.15 9.94 -3.88
N ASP A 647 -32.31 8.63 -3.70
CA ASP A 647 -33.55 7.88 -3.92
C ASP A 647 -33.76 6.84 -2.79
N PRO A 648 -33.98 7.31 -1.55
CA PRO A 648 -34.09 6.44 -0.37
C PRO A 648 -35.29 5.51 -0.41
N ASP A 649 -36.33 5.83 -1.19
CA ASP A 649 -37.53 4.98 -1.32
C ASP A 649 -37.23 3.66 -2.04
N ASN A 650 -36.30 3.69 -3.01
CA ASN A 650 -35.86 2.50 -3.75
C ASN A 650 -34.54 1.92 -3.20
N ASN A 651 -33.78 2.71 -2.44
CA ASN A 651 -32.49 2.33 -1.85
C ASN A 651 -32.53 2.62 -0.32
N PRO A 652 -33.27 1.83 0.47
CA PRO A 652 -33.38 2.06 1.92
C PRO A 652 -32.08 1.66 2.64
N GLY A 653 -31.94 2.09 3.88
CA GLY A 653 -30.87 1.63 4.78
C GLY A 653 -29.98 2.76 5.31
N CYS A 654 -30.12 3.96 4.76
CA CYS A 654 -29.42 5.13 5.27
C CYS A 654 -30.36 5.93 6.19
N LEU A 655 -30.14 5.84 7.49
CA LEU A 655 -31.08 6.34 8.50
C LEU A 655 -30.41 7.37 9.43
N ARG A 656 -31.18 8.35 9.86
CA ARG A 656 -30.84 9.21 11.00
C ARG A 656 -30.99 8.45 12.31
N GLU A 657 -30.46 9.00 13.39
CA GLU A 657 -30.65 8.45 14.75
C GLU A 657 -32.12 8.26 15.14
N ASP A 658 -33.06 9.05 14.59
CA ASP A 658 -34.49 8.92 14.81
C ASP A 658 -35.18 7.86 13.94
N GLY A 659 -34.41 7.16 13.09
CA GLY A 659 -34.90 6.13 12.18
C GLY A 659 -35.56 6.66 10.91
N SER A 660 -35.51 7.97 10.64
CA SER A 660 -35.96 8.55 9.37
C SER A 660 -34.90 8.45 8.27
N ASN A 661 -35.34 8.35 7.01
CA ASN A 661 -34.42 8.34 5.86
C ASN A 661 -33.62 9.65 5.77
N ILE A 662 -32.33 9.52 5.47
CA ILE A 662 -31.48 10.65 5.15
C ILE A 662 -31.76 11.06 3.69
N THR A 663 -31.87 12.36 3.47
CA THR A 663 -31.97 12.94 2.14
C THR A 663 -30.84 13.98 2.00
N GLY A 664 -29.86 13.71 1.14
CA GLY A 664 -28.70 14.57 1.00
C GLY A 664 -27.56 14.20 1.98
N ARG A 665 -26.55 15.06 2.10
CA ARG A 665 -25.34 14.81 2.91
C ARG A 665 -25.54 15.23 4.38
N GLU A 666 -26.52 14.66 5.04
CA GLU A 666 -26.80 14.91 6.46
C GLU A 666 -26.10 13.87 7.34
N SER A 667 -26.01 14.14 8.65
CA SER A 667 -25.50 13.18 9.62
C SER A 667 -26.43 11.98 9.76
N GLY A 668 -25.89 10.80 9.70
CA GLY A 668 -26.53 9.50 9.79
C GLY A 668 -25.68 8.48 9.05
N GLY A 669 -26.10 7.24 9.03
CA GLY A 669 -25.28 6.21 8.43
C GLY A 669 -26.09 4.99 8.02
N GLN A 670 -25.45 4.17 7.21
CA GLN A 670 -25.89 2.82 6.94
C GLN A 670 -25.28 1.84 7.94
N ASP A 671 -25.91 0.68 8.05
CA ASP A 671 -25.42 -0.44 8.83
C ASP A 671 -24.71 -1.42 7.87
N LEU A 672 -23.41 -1.58 8.06
CA LEU A 672 -22.56 -2.50 7.29
C LEU A 672 -22.23 -3.78 8.08
N THR A 673 -22.95 -4.07 9.17
CA THR A 673 -22.80 -5.31 9.92
C THR A 673 -23.03 -6.52 9.01
N ASP A 674 -22.17 -7.52 9.07
CA ASP A 674 -22.12 -8.70 8.21
C ASP A 674 -21.73 -8.43 6.73
N GLU A 675 -21.38 -7.19 6.36
CA GLU A 675 -20.89 -6.84 5.01
C GLU A 675 -19.38 -6.98 4.88
N THR A 676 -18.90 -7.17 3.64
CA THR A 676 -17.48 -7.43 3.34
C THR A 676 -16.57 -6.24 3.64
N LEU A 677 -15.30 -6.51 4.00
CA LEU A 677 -14.27 -5.49 4.08
C LEU A 677 -13.80 -5.02 2.69
N LEU A 678 -13.12 -3.85 2.65
CA LEU A 678 -12.52 -3.34 1.43
C LEU A 678 -11.29 -4.16 1.00
N PHE A 679 -11.04 -4.25 -0.31
CA PHE A 679 -9.88 -4.97 -0.86
C PHE A 679 -9.75 -6.40 -0.31
N ALA A 680 -10.90 -7.07 -0.14
CA ALA A 680 -11.03 -8.40 0.42
C ALA A 680 -11.69 -9.37 -0.58
N PRO A 681 -11.04 -9.68 -1.72
CA PRO A 681 -11.57 -10.67 -2.67
C PRO A 681 -11.72 -12.04 -1.99
N GLU A 682 -12.87 -12.70 -2.18
CA GLU A 682 -13.13 -14.01 -1.56
C GLU A 682 -12.12 -15.06 -2.01
N TRP A 683 -11.74 -15.04 -3.28
CA TRP A 683 -10.74 -15.92 -3.83
C TRP A 683 -9.63 -15.17 -4.54
N SER A 684 -8.40 -15.54 -4.28
CA SER A 684 -7.24 -15.10 -5.05
C SER A 684 -6.30 -16.29 -5.31
N ALA A 685 -5.69 -16.32 -6.50
CA ALA A 685 -4.82 -17.43 -6.86
C ALA A 685 -3.74 -17.00 -7.87
N THR A 686 -2.57 -17.58 -7.76
CA THR A 686 -1.49 -17.43 -8.73
C THR A 686 -0.98 -18.79 -9.18
N LEU A 687 -0.61 -18.90 -10.45
CA LEU A 687 0.05 -20.06 -11.03
C LEU A 687 1.21 -19.60 -11.89
N SER A 688 2.42 -20.02 -11.54
CA SER A 688 3.65 -19.71 -12.27
C SER A 688 4.27 -20.99 -12.84
N ALA A 689 4.62 -20.97 -14.11
CA ALA A 689 5.31 -22.06 -14.80
C ALA A 689 6.63 -21.55 -15.38
N ARG A 690 7.76 -22.10 -14.94
CA ARG A 690 9.10 -21.74 -15.41
C ARG A 690 9.74 -22.93 -16.11
N TYR A 691 10.27 -22.66 -17.30
CA TYR A 691 10.99 -23.64 -18.08
C TYR A 691 12.33 -23.11 -18.61
N ALA A 692 13.42 -23.82 -18.39
CA ALA A 692 14.75 -23.45 -18.86
C ALA A 692 15.33 -24.56 -19.73
N MET A 693 15.71 -24.23 -20.98
CA MET A 693 16.19 -25.17 -21.97
C MET A 693 17.52 -24.73 -22.57
N PRO A 694 18.61 -25.48 -22.40
CA PRO A 694 19.83 -25.28 -23.17
C PRO A 694 19.55 -25.45 -24.66
N LEU A 695 19.79 -24.42 -25.44
CA LEU A 695 19.72 -24.48 -26.91
C LEU A 695 21.03 -25.00 -27.52
N SER A 696 22.15 -24.76 -26.83
CA SER A 696 23.48 -25.24 -27.16
C SER A 696 24.34 -25.28 -25.89
N GLU A 697 25.61 -25.65 -26.02
CA GLU A 697 26.58 -25.62 -24.91
C GLU A 697 26.77 -24.22 -24.30
N ASN A 698 26.43 -23.16 -25.05
CA ASN A 698 26.68 -21.77 -24.64
C ASN A 698 25.42 -20.94 -24.50
N LEU A 699 24.26 -21.46 -24.88
CA LEU A 699 22.99 -20.69 -24.91
C LEU A 699 21.89 -21.38 -24.11
N LEU A 700 21.21 -20.60 -23.27
CA LEU A 700 20.05 -20.98 -22.47
C LEU A 700 18.84 -20.17 -22.93
N LEU A 701 17.72 -20.84 -23.20
CA LEU A 701 16.41 -20.21 -23.36
C LEU A 701 15.59 -20.47 -22.09
N ALA A 702 15.12 -19.42 -21.44
CA ALA A 702 14.24 -19.50 -20.29
C ALA A 702 12.90 -18.85 -20.61
N GLY A 703 11.82 -19.47 -20.17
CA GLY A 703 10.45 -18.92 -20.27
C GLY A 703 9.77 -18.96 -18.92
N ASN A 704 8.96 -17.94 -18.65
CA ASN A 704 8.07 -17.85 -17.50
C ASN A 704 6.68 -17.51 -17.99
N LEU A 705 5.66 -18.11 -17.40
CA LEU A 705 4.25 -17.81 -17.63
C LEU A 705 3.58 -17.72 -16.27
N ASP A 706 2.90 -16.61 -16.02
CA ASP A 706 2.20 -16.32 -14.77
C ASP A 706 0.73 -16.05 -15.07
N ILE A 707 -0.14 -16.63 -14.27
CA ILE A 707 -1.60 -16.45 -14.32
C ILE A 707 -2.03 -16.04 -12.92
N ASN A 708 -2.58 -14.84 -12.80
CA ASN A 708 -3.06 -14.27 -11.54
C ASN A 708 -4.57 -14.07 -11.64
N TYR A 709 -5.31 -14.64 -10.70
CA TYR A 709 -6.75 -14.52 -10.56
C TYR A 709 -7.07 -13.79 -9.25
N GLU A 710 -7.99 -12.85 -9.33
CA GLU A 710 -8.57 -12.15 -8.19
C GLU A 710 -10.09 -12.07 -8.39
N ASP A 711 -10.86 -12.38 -7.35
CA ASP A 711 -12.31 -12.31 -7.34
C ASP A 711 -12.80 -10.88 -7.24
N GLU A 712 -14.10 -10.66 -7.29
CA GLU A 712 -14.71 -9.34 -7.10
C GLU A 712 -14.46 -8.77 -5.70
N PHE A 713 -14.33 -7.45 -5.59
CA PHE A 713 -14.13 -6.75 -4.32
C PHE A 713 -14.58 -5.28 -4.41
N TYR A 714 -14.79 -4.64 -3.26
CA TYR A 714 -15.08 -3.21 -3.14
C TYR A 714 -13.84 -2.40 -2.78
N SER A 715 -13.75 -1.17 -3.31
CA SER A 715 -12.69 -0.21 -2.97
C SER A 715 -13.20 1.08 -2.33
N ALA A 716 -14.52 1.28 -2.23
CA ALA A 716 -15.17 2.39 -1.52
C ALA A 716 -15.91 1.88 -0.28
N LEU A 717 -15.77 2.60 0.84
CA LEU A 717 -16.23 2.14 2.16
C LEU A 717 -17.77 2.08 2.28
N ASP A 718 -18.49 2.83 1.47
CA ASP A 718 -19.96 2.79 1.46
C ASP A 718 -20.53 1.54 0.79
N LEU A 719 -19.65 0.73 0.16
CA LEU A 719 -19.98 -0.50 -0.57
C LEU A 719 -21.05 -0.27 -1.65
N ASP A 720 -21.01 0.90 -2.32
CA ASP A 720 -21.88 1.14 -3.47
C ASP A 720 -21.63 0.08 -4.54
N PRO A 721 -22.65 -0.63 -5.04
CA PRO A 721 -22.50 -1.65 -6.07
C PRO A 721 -21.82 -1.17 -7.36
N ASN A 722 -21.86 0.14 -7.65
CA ASN A 722 -21.18 0.72 -8.80
C ASN A 722 -19.66 0.85 -8.59
N THR A 723 -19.18 0.77 -7.34
CA THR A 723 -17.74 0.78 -7.01
C THR A 723 -17.15 -0.60 -6.87
N ASN A 724 -17.95 -1.66 -7.08
CA ASN A 724 -17.46 -3.04 -7.12
C ASN A 724 -16.49 -3.26 -8.28
N HIS A 725 -15.42 -4.00 -8.04
CA HIS A 725 -14.48 -4.48 -9.04
C HIS A 725 -14.89 -5.87 -9.50
N ASP A 726 -14.98 -6.07 -10.80
CA ASP A 726 -15.25 -7.40 -11.37
C ASP A 726 -14.04 -8.32 -11.17
N ALA A 727 -14.32 -9.63 -11.06
CA ALA A 727 -13.26 -10.64 -11.02
C ALA A 727 -12.38 -10.59 -12.27
N ALA A 728 -11.07 -10.68 -12.08
CA ALA A 728 -10.09 -10.52 -13.14
C ALA A 728 -9.06 -11.65 -13.22
N THR A 729 -8.54 -11.89 -14.43
CA THR A 729 -7.44 -12.82 -14.67
C THR A 729 -6.37 -12.17 -15.52
N ILE A 730 -5.22 -11.89 -14.92
CA ILE A 730 -4.06 -11.27 -15.57
C ILE A 730 -3.07 -12.36 -15.99
N ILE A 731 -2.64 -12.33 -17.23
CA ILE A 731 -1.62 -13.25 -17.77
C ILE A 731 -0.38 -12.48 -18.14
N ASN A 732 0.76 -12.87 -17.53
CA ASN A 732 2.08 -12.30 -17.82
C ASN A 732 2.99 -13.41 -18.37
N ALA A 733 3.94 -13.04 -19.24
CA ALA A 733 4.93 -13.98 -19.73
C ALA A 733 6.27 -13.30 -20.00
N ARG A 734 7.36 -14.05 -19.81
CA ARG A 734 8.71 -13.62 -20.15
C ARG A 734 9.46 -14.74 -20.88
N ILE A 735 10.16 -14.39 -21.94
CA ILE A 735 11.05 -15.28 -22.68
C ILE A 735 12.41 -14.62 -22.75
N ALA A 736 13.46 -15.29 -22.23
CA ALA A 736 14.81 -14.77 -22.18
C ALA A 736 15.81 -15.71 -22.85
N LEU A 737 16.72 -15.15 -23.64
CA LEU A 737 17.89 -15.81 -24.19
C LEU A 737 19.12 -15.31 -23.44
N SER A 738 19.97 -16.20 -22.93
CA SER A 738 21.20 -15.85 -22.20
C SER A 738 22.33 -16.82 -22.56
N ASN A 739 23.56 -16.49 -22.15
CA ASN A 739 24.60 -17.51 -22.06
C ASN A 739 24.33 -18.44 -20.85
N MET A 740 25.09 -19.56 -20.77
CA MET A 740 24.88 -20.54 -19.69
C MET A 740 25.18 -19.94 -18.30
N ASP A 741 26.14 -19.04 -18.20
CA ASP A 741 26.52 -18.37 -16.94
C ASP A 741 25.65 -17.15 -16.63
N ARG A 742 24.65 -16.84 -17.49
CA ARG A 742 23.77 -15.67 -17.38
C ARG A 742 24.48 -14.31 -17.26
N ASN A 743 25.71 -14.21 -17.77
CA ASN A 743 26.44 -12.95 -17.78
C ASN A 743 25.78 -11.91 -18.70
N TRP A 744 25.08 -12.35 -19.74
CA TRP A 744 24.22 -11.51 -20.53
C TRP A 744 22.87 -12.19 -20.77
N SER A 745 21.82 -11.39 -20.88
CA SER A 745 20.51 -11.86 -21.29
C SER A 745 19.79 -10.79 -22.11
N VAL A 746 18.94 -11.26 -23.03
CA VAL A 746 17.96 -10.45 -23.72
C VAL A 746 16.61 -11.13 -23.52
N ALA A 747 15.62 -10.37 -23.04
CA ALA A 747 14.30 -10.89 -22.75
C ALA A 747 13.21 -10.08 -23.45
N LEU A 748 12.13 -10.77 -23.81
CA LEU A 748 10.83 -10.20 -24.17
C LEU A 748 9.90 -10.41 -22.99
N ILE A 749 9.30 -9.34 -22.48
CA ILE A 749 8.41 -9.31 -21.33
C ILE A 749 7.06 -8.82 -21.81
N GLY A 750 6.02 -9.61 -21.59
CA GLY A 750 4.63 -9.22 -21.85
C GLY A 750 3.84 -9.21 -20.56
N LYS A 751 3.22 -8.07 -20.25
CA LYS A 751 2.36 -7.89 -19.07
C LYS A 751 0.93 -7.69 -19.55
N ASN A 752 -0.04 -8.22 -18.78
CA ASN A 752 -1.47 -8.19 -19.11
C ASN A 752 -1.75 -8.62 -20.57
N LEU A 753 -1.24 -9.78 -20.97
CA LEU A 753 -1.29 -10.26 -22.37
C LEU A 753 -2.71 -10.40 -22.93
N THR A 754 -3.68 -10.60 -22.08
CA THR A 754 -5.12 -10.68 -22.44
C THR A 754 -5.77 -9.32 -22.59
N ASP A 755 -5.07 -8.25 -22.25
CA ASP A 755 -5.58 -6.87 -22.23
C ASP A 755 -6.83 -6.75 -21.35
N GLU A 756 -6.77 -7.36 -20.16
CA GLU A 756 -7.86 -7.30 -19.19
C GLU A 756 -8.07 -5.87 -18.70
N LYS A 757 -9.31 -5.42 -18.76
CA LYS A 757 -9.67 -4.04 -18.43
C LYS A 757 -10.16 -3.96 -16.97
N THR A 758 -9.28 -3.60 -16.07
CA THR A 758 -9.56 -3.46 -14.64
C THR A 758 -9.27 -2.05 -14.15
N TYR A 759 -9.69 -1.77 -12.93
CA TYR A 759 -9.38 -0.55 -12.20
C TYR A 759 -8.57 -0.89 -10.95
N VAL A 760 -7.64 -0.02 -10.59
CA VAL A 760 -6.91 -0.11 -9.32
C VAL A 760 -7.78 0.36 -8.16
N TRP A 761 -8.66 1.34 -8.45
CA TRP A 761 -9.54 1.95 -7.46
C TRP A 761 -10.78 2.52 -8.14
N LYS A 762 -11.92 2.42 -7.49
CA LYS A 762 -13.20 3.02 -7.88
C LYS A 762 -13.79 3.74 -6.68
N ASN A 763 -14.47 4.87 -6.90
CA ASN A 763 -15.15 5.62 -5.86
C ASN A 763 -16.21 6.55 -6.45
N ASP A 764 -16.98 7.18 -5.58
CA ASP A 764 -17.90 8.26 -5.92
C ASP A 764 -17.15 9.48 -6.43
N VAL A 765 -17.74 10.20 -7.40
CA VAL A 765 -17.22 11.52 -7.78
C VAL A 765 -17.44 12.49 -6.62
N PRO A 766 -16.39 13.12 -6.09
CA PRO A 766 -16.50 14.04 -4.97
C PRO A 766 -17.48 15.18 -5.23
N ILE A 767 -18.10 15.71 -4.15
CA ILE A 767 -19.02 16.87 -4.15
C ILE A 767 -20.28 16.75 -5.02
N THR A 768 -20.48 15.63 -5.69
CA THR A 768 -21.74 15.41 -6.45
C THR A 768 -22.76 14.68 -5.57
N ASN A 769 -24.04 15.03 -5.73
CA ASN A 769 -25.17 14.29 -5.17
C ASN A 769 -25.89 13.53 -6.30
N SER A 770 -25.15 12.97 -7.22
CA SER A 770 -25.67 12.23 -8.37
C SER A 770 -24.94 10.91 -8.48
N ASN A 771 -25.57 9.93 -9.12
CA ASN A 771 -24.97 8.64 -9.43
C ASN A 771 -23.79 8.83 -10.40
N SER A 772 -22.69 9.34 -9.89
CA SER A 772 -21.48 9.63 -10.66
C SER A 772 -20.30 8.95 -9.99
N TYR A 773 -19.60 8.13 -10.76
CA TYR A 773 -18.53 7.27 -10.28
C TYR A 773 -17.30 7.43 -11.16
N PHE A 774 -16.14 7.38 -10.53
CA PHE A 774 -14.87 7.40 -11.24
C PHE A 774 -14.01 6.19 -10.87
N GLY A 775 -13.05 5.90 -11.72
CA GLY A 775 -12.08 4.86 -11.49
C GLY A 775 -10.70 5.25 -11.98
N LEU A 776 -9.70 4.62 -11.39
CA LEU A 776 -8.31 4.67 -11.82
C LEU A 776 -8.02 3.40 -12.59
N PRO A 777 -7.93 3.43 -13.92
CA PRO A 777 -7.71 2.25 -14.73
C PRO A 777 -6.32 1.68 -14.49
N GLN A 778 -6.22 0.35 -14.50
CA GLN A 778 -4.95 -0.36 -14.48
C GLN A 778 -4.27 -0.27 -15.84
N ARG A 779 -2.94 -0.34 -15.84
CA ARG A 779 -2.13 -0.33 -17.06
C ARG A 779 -2.60 -1.40 -18.06
N PRO A 780 -2.82 -1.07 -19.34
CA PRO A 780 -3.19 -2.02 -20.38
C PRO A 780 -2.03 -2.97 -20.70
N ARG A 781 -2.25 -3.88 -21.67
CA ARG A 781 -1.20 -4.77 -22.17
C ARG A 781 0.04 -3.99 -22.57
N SER A 782 1.21 -4.47 -22.15
CA SER A 782 2.50 -3.92 -22.55
C SER A 782 3.47 -5.02 -22.95
N ILE A 783 4.38 -4.69 -23.89
CA ILE A 783 5.43 -5.60 -24.35
C ILE A 783 6.76 -4.86 -24.34
N ALA A 784 7.67 -5.30 -23.49
CA ALA A 784 9.00 -4.71 -23.31
C ALA A 784 10.12 -5.63 -23.77
N VAL A 785 11.23 -5.03 -24.19
CA VAL A 785 12.51 -5.70 -24.41
C VAL A 785 13.47 -5.28 -23.32
N GLN A 786 14.11 -6.25 -22.68
CA GLN A 786 15.10 -6.04 -21.62
C GLN A 786 16.43 -6.62 -22.05
N ALA A 787 17.52 -5.90 -21.87
CA ALA A 787 18.88 -6.38 -22.06
C ALA A 787 19.67 -6.17 -20.76
N ARG A 788 20.40 -7.21 -20.32
CA ARG A 788 21.17 -7.19 -19.07
C ARG A 788 22.56 -7.76 -19.32
N TYR A 789 23.58 -7.15 -18.70
CA TYR A 789 24.95 -7.64 -18.68
C TYR A 789 25.52 -7.59 -17.26
N ARG A 790 26.10 -8.70 -16.82
CA ARG A 790 26.77 -8.87 -15.52
C ARG A 790 28.24 -9.19 -15.74
N PHE A 791 29.12 -8.60 -14.98
CA PHE A 791 30.58 -8.76 -15.12
C PHE A 791 31.29 -8.74 -13.75
#